data_19a922f0d250387e83b348951be9e461
#
_entry.id   19a922f0d250387e83b348951be9e461
#
_cell.length_a   1.000
_cell.length_b   1.000
_cell.length_c   1.000
_cell.angle_alpha   90.00
_cell.angle_beta   90.00
_cell.angle_gamma   90.00
#
_symmetry.space_group_name_H-M   'P 1'
#
loop_
_entity.id
_entity.type
_entity.pdbx_description
1 polymer ?
#
loop_
_entity_poly.entity_id
_entity_poly.type
_entity_poly.pdbx_seq_one_letter_code
_entity_poly.pdbx_strand_id
1 'polypeptide(L)'
;MYKKCSALFGIVLVIVFSALPVAGETVTTRWSSDAGMVYDTGFMHMLRKYTGSGVGLFNMDLIENDSPGAGMSEKGVYSDTVWGKNRARKILYIDDPKAEKSFLVFFFLRQGKYPLRFDVNGHQEQVDNWNHEATPLSYHWTEFPFQWLKKGKNVIDLYCPEAESGKEGWPIYIARADEFEHGGGDTKNVGKTSFKSSNGGKSWKESPFGPDGKTRAEYSVRISLDRYVKTGWLASPVIDLWKGDSKNFIVPLRRFEKMRIAIESEVPEGTKIEYYLRKGTNPGPFSEEWNPYEFIGEGESIDLELDKTIINGRFVQFKAVLSTVNPLRTPLVKSASVMAEFMESVPLHKSIMVTKTDNPVIRYSSVDWEWEKWDRPEFKELRIRENLDGVIAGSKTQFEAIVKLTEYATTRVPRLYGTPYPEYPGWDALSNLDRIDRHGNMGMCIQFNNFLYGMCMAYGWQGRLINGMHHEMAEVWSDDFGKWVYLEASYANHYLYDTQKGKPMSLLEIHNAYIDYFYPDRPIDWMNDITTTGSASRWAMKIIEERDDKPPLKRSSTTYHQNEMLAYKGFVHSTFMRMVPRNNFYEKPIPLPLRHGYGSIWPWNGYINWYDERTPPKRLHSWHTDRARDMWPDLNLIHIDATSGHSNKFLYLRFETYTPNLSHFEVDENDTGWKKIESDRWTWVLASGKNTLRVRVMNKLGAKGKPSMVEIFRADVPLKELY
;
A
#
# COMPACT_ATOMS: atom_id res chain seq x y z
N MET A 1 -35.00 22.25 -40.71
CA MET A 1 -35.36 23.37 -39.80
C MET A 1 -34.15 23.66 -38.94
N TYR A 2 -33.44 24.72 -39.31
CA TYR A 2 -32.26 25.21 -38.60
C TYR A 2 -32.66 25.95 -37.33
N LYS A 3 -32.03 25.64 -36.17
CA LYS A 3 -32.00 26.57 -35.04
C LYS A 3 -30.55 26.88 -34.71
N LYS A 4 -30.26 28.17 -34.79
CA LYS A 4 -28.97 28.81 -34.50
C LYS A 4 -28.62 28.69 -33.01
N CYS A 5 -27.40 28.22 -32.71
CA CYS A 5 -26.75 28.46 -31.44
C CYS A 5 -25.89 29.71 -31.58
N SER A 6 -26.18 30.71 -30.77
CA SER A 6 -25.39 31.94 -30.63
C SER A 6 -24.22 31.64 -29.69
N ALA A 7 -23.00 31.73 -30.18
CA ALA A 7 -21.78 31.70 -29.35
C ALA A 7 -21.54 33.11 -28.79
N LEU A 8 -21.58 33.23 -27.47
CA LEU A 8 -21.06 34.41 -26.76
C LEU A 8 -19.55 34.34 -26.72
N PHE A 9 -18.88 35.18 -27.48
CA PHE A 9 -17.47 35.44 -27.35
C PHE A 9 -17.23 36.37 -26.15
N GLY A 10 -16.75 35.82 -25.04
CA GLY A 10 -16.18 36.59 -23.93
C GLY A 10 -14.82 37.16 -24.34
N ILE A 11 -14.76 38.46 -24.52
CA ILE A 11 -13.48 39.19 -24.73
C ILE A 11 -12.76 39.20 -23.40
N VAL A 12 -11.72 38.35 -23.25
CA VAL A 12 -10.76 38.46 -22.15
C VAL A 12 -9.83 39.62 -22.48
N LEU A 13 -10.02 40.73 -21.80
CA LEU A 13 -9.13 41.89 -21.85
C LEU A 13 -7.83 41.55 -21.17
N VAL A 14 -6.80 41.15 -21.92
CA VAL A 14 -5.46 41.00 -21.40
C VAL A 14 -4.83 42.38 -21.26
N ILE A 15 -4.89 42.94 -20.06
CA ILE A 15 -4.15 44.17 -19.73
C ILE A 15 -2.68 43.77 -19.57
N VAL A 16 -1.89 43.98 -20.61
CA VAL A 16 -0.43 43.90 -20.55
C VAL A 16 0.05 45.14 -19.82
N PHE A 17 0.28 45.02 -18.52
CA PHE A 17 1.08 46.03 -17.83
C PHE A 17 2.55 45.80 -18.24
N SER A 18 3.10 46.67 -19.05
CA SER A 18 4.55 46.79 -19.24
C SER A 18 5.15 47.36 -17.94
N ALA A 19 5.40 46.49 -16.97
CA ALA A 19 6.20 46.84 -15.81
C ALA A 19 7.65 47.03 -16.29
N LEU A 20 8.21 48.19 -16.01
CA LEU A 20 9.65 48.43 -16.09
C LEU A 20 10.37 47.29 -15.31
N PRO A 21 11.45 46.70 -15.84
CA PRO A 21 12.16 45.65 -15.13
C PRO A 21 12.75 46.23 -13.85
N VAL A 22 12.18 45.95 -12.73
CA VAL A 22 12.90 46.00 -11.46
C VAL A 22 14.02 44.97 -11.63
N ALA A 23 15.28 45.42 -11.53
CA ALA A 23 16.44 44.54 -11.54
C ALA A 23 16.27 43.57 -10.34
N GLY A 24 15.70 42.42 -10.60
CA GLY A 24 15.49 41.39 -9.58
C GLY A 24 16.83 40.77 -9.18
N GLU A 25 16.96 40.45 -7.92
CA GLU A 25 18.12 39.72 -7.42
C GLU A 25 18.11 38.28 -7.93
N THR A 26 19.26 37.76 -8.38
CA THR A 26 19.38 36.34 -8.73
C THR A 26 19.43 35.51 -7.46
N VAL A 27 18.55 34.56 -7.34
CA VAL A 27 18.44 33.65 -6.21
C VAL A 27 18.66 32.22 -6.67
N THR A 28 19.44 31.46 -5.91
CA THR A 28 19.67 30.05 -6.14
C THR A 28 18.96 29.24 -5.06
N THR A 29 18.22 28.21 -5.47
CA THR A 29 17.67 27.19 -4.58
C THR A 29 18.37 25.86 -4.82
N ARG A 30 18.43 25.03 -3.79
CA ARG A 30 19.03 23.70 -3.86
C ARG A 30 18.11 22.68 -3.19
N TRP A 31 17.98 21.55 -3.82
CA TRP A 31 17.46 20.31 -3.26
C TRP A 31 18.53 19.24 -3.44
N SER A 32 18.78 18.43 -2.40
CA SER A 32 19.73 17.33 -2.49
C SER A 32 19.31 16.20 -1.58
N SER A 33 19.56 14.97 -2.01
CA SER A 33 19.19 13.77 -1.27
C SER A 33 20.10 12.60 -1.62
N ASP A 34 20.43 11.77 -0.64
CA ASP A 34 20.91 10.43 -0.92
C ASP A 34 19.80 9.55 -1.50
N ALA A 35 20.19 8.46 -2.16
CA ALA A 35 19.22 7.58 -2.81
C ALA A 35 18.31 6.86 -1.82
N GLY A 36 18.75 6.61 -0.58
CA GLY A 36 17.94 6.02 0.47
C GLY A 36 16.76 6.93 0.83
N MET A 37 16.99 8.22 1.00
CA MET A 37 15.92 9.18 1.25
C MET A 37 15.01 9.35 0.02
N VAL A 38 15.55 9.33 -1.21
CA VAL A 38 14.72 9.30 -2.43
C VAL A 38 13.85 8.04 -2.46
N TYR A 39 14.40 6.89 -2.09
CA TYR A 39 13.65 5.64 -1.95
C TYR A 39 12.52 5.77 -0.93
N ASP A 40 12.80 6.32 0.25
CA ASP A 40 11.84 6.43 1.34
C ASP A 40 10.74 7.46 1.07
N THR A 41 11.03 8.55 0.35
CA THR A 41 10.09 9.67 0.11
C THR A 41 9.52 9.76 -1.30
N GLY A 42 10.17 9.15 -2.29
CA GLY A 42 9.75 9.13 -3.68
C GLY A 42 8.83 7.94 -4.01
N PHE A 43 8.88 7.52 -5.27
CA PHE A 43 8.12 6.40 -5.81
C PHE A 43 9.07 5.35 -6.36
N MET A 44 8.71 4.07 -6.27
CA MET A 44 9.56 3.01 -6.79
C MET A 44 8.78 1.76 -7.18
N HIS A 45 9.40 0.92 -8.00
CA HIS A 45 8.90 -0.39 -8.35
C HIS A 45 10.07 -1.34 -8.58
N MET A 46 10.01 -2.54 -7.98
CA MET A 46 11.04 -3.60 -8.09
C MET A 46 12.46 -3.15 -7.74
N LEU A 47 12.57 -2.30 -6.73
CA LEU A 47 13.85 -1.84 -6.19
C LEU A 47 13.96 -2.17 -4.71
N ARG A 48 15.20 -2.10 -4.23
CA ARG A 48 15.55 -2.26 -2.82
C ARG A 48 16.66 -1.29 -2.44
N LYS A 49 16.62 -0.87 -1.18
CA LYS A 49 17.69 -0.11 -0.55
C LYS A 49 18.80 -1.07 -0.08
N TYR A 50 20.03 -0.79 -0.44
CA TYR A 50 21.22 -1.52 -0.01
C TYR A 50 22.01 -0.64 0.95
N THR A 51 22.04 -1.01 2.22
CA THR A 51 22.64 -0.21 3.30
C THR A 51 24.06 0.24 2.95
N GLY A 52 24.30 1.55 2.96
CA GLY A 52 25.61 2.14 2.64
C GLY A 52 26.02 2.12 1.16
N SER A 53 25.18 1.52 0.29
CA SER A 53 25.55 1.36 -1.13
C SER A 53 24.65 2.12 -2.10
N GLY A 54 23.38 2.35 -1.77
CA GLY A 54 22.42 3.04 -2.63
C GLY A 54 21.15 2.22 -2.87
N VAL A 55 20.42 2.57 -3.94
CA VAL A 55 19.19 1.90 -4.36
C VAL A 55 19.41 1.17 -5.67
N GLY A 56 19.12 -0.12 -5.70
CA GLY A 56 19.29 -1.01 -6.85
C GLY A 56 18.10 -1.92 -7.08
N LEU A 57 18.23 -2.80 -8.06
CA LEU A 57 17.18 -3.77 -8.42
C LEU A 57 16.89 -4.71 -7.25
N PHE A 58 15.64 -5.12 -7.13
CA PHE A 58 15.22 -6.14 -6.16
C PHE A 58 15.95 -7.47 -6.44
N ASN A 59 16.44 -8.11 -5.40
CA ASN A 59 17.36 -9.25 -5.50
C ASN A 59 16.70 -10.62 -5.33
N MET A 60 15.44 -10.73 -5.69
CA MET A 60 14.73 -12.01 -5.76
C MET A 60 13.86 -12.03 -7.01
N ASP A 61 14.06 -13.02 -7.84
CA ASP A 61 13.28 -13.26 -9.05
C ASP A 61 12.45 -14.54 -8.87
N LEU A 62 11.11 -14.39 -8.97
CA LEU A 62 10.17 -15.48 -8.79
C LEU A 62 9.63 -15.94 -10.14
N ILE A 63 9.91 -17.21 -10.46
CA ILE A 63 9.43 -17.86 -11.68
C ILE A 63 8.16 -18.64 -11.34
N GLU A 64 7.04 -18.17 -11.83
CA GLU A 64 5.73 -18.73 -11.57
C GLU A 64 4.81 -18.69 -12.77
N ASN A 65 3.74 -19.46 -12.74
CA ASN A 65 2.63 -19.40 -13.67
C ASN A 65 1.30 -19.89 -13.05
N ASP A 66 1.20 -19.81 -11.72
CA ASP A 66 0.03 -20.21 -10.92
C ASP A 66 -0.72 -19.01 -10.30
N SER A 67 -0.40 -17.82 -10.76
CA SER A 67 -0.90 -16.54 -10.27
C SER A 67 -1.57 -15.76 -11.42
N PRO A 68 -2.43 -14.74 -11.18
CA PRO A 68 -2.65 -14.01 -9.93
C PRO A 68 -3.79 -14.52 -9.05
N GLY A 69 -4.63 -15.43 -9.50
CA GLY A 69 -5.84 -15.81 -8.79
C GLY A 69 -5.71 -16.96 -7.80
N ALA A 70 -4.49 -17.48 -7.64
CA ALA A 70 -4.25 -18.65 -6.79
C ALA A 70 -4.76 -18.42 -5.35
N GLY A 71 -5.56 -19.33 -4.89
CA GLY A 71 -6.08 -19.28 -3.54
C GLY A 71 -7.49 -18.70 -3.40
N MET A 72 -8.13 -18.31 -4.49
CA MET A 72 -9.38 -17.58 -4.48
C MET A 72 -10.45 -18.31 -5.29
N SER A 73 -11.45 -18.91 -4.65
CA SER A 73 -12.53 -19.60 -5.34
C SER A 73 -13.75 -19.84 -4.48
N GLU A 74 -14.94 -19.70 -5.06
CA GLU A 74 -16.23 -20.06 -4.46
C GLU A 74 -16.32 -21.54 -4.08
N LYS A 75 -15.58 -22.39 -4.79
CA LYS A 75 -15.64 -23.85 -4.59
C LYS A 75 -14.70 -24.36 -3.49
N GLY A 76 -13.94 -23.47 -2.85
CA GLY A 76 -13.03 -23.80 -1.75
C GLY A 76 -11.64 -24.25 -2.21
N VAL A 77 -10.90 -24.81 -1.29
CA VAL A 77 -9.51 -25.25 -1.49
C VAL A 77 -9.46 -26.54 -2.28
N TYR A 78 -8.66 -26.55 -3.33
CA TYR A 78 -8.41 -27.75 -4.12
C TYR A 78 -6.95 -28.15 -4.03
N SER A 79 -6.73 -29.44 -3.90
CA SER A 79 -5.39 -30.03 -3.89
C SER A 79 -5.38 -31.36 -4.58
N ASP A 80 -4.23 -31.71 -5.12
CA ASP A 80 -3.91 -33.09 -5.48
C ASP A 80 -2.88 -33.64 -4.49
N THR A 81 -3.11 -34.85 -4.01
CA THR A 81 -2.21 -35.46 -3.04
C THR A 81 -1.18 -36.33 -3.74
N VAL A 82 0.09 -36.06 -3.46
CA VAL A 82 1.20 -36.92 -3.87
C VAL A 82 1.46 -37.99 -2.82
N TRP A 83 1.38 -39.27 -3.22
CA TRP A 83 1.58 -40.43 -2.36
C TRP A 83 1.79 -41.70 -3.19
N GLY A 84 2.62 -42.61 -2.74
CA GLY A 84 2.90 -43.87 -3.44
C GLY A 84 3.32 -43.65 -4.89
N LYS A 85 2.50 -44.09 -5.82
CA LYS A 85 2.70 -43.91 -7.27
C LYS A 85 2.13 -42.61 -7.82
N ASN A 86 1.37 -41.84 -7.03
CA ASN A 86 0.82 -40.57 -7.46
C ASN A 86 1.87 -39.48 -7.34
N ARG A 87 2.13 -38.78 -8.45
CA ARG A 87 3.12 -37.73 -8.55
C ARG A 87 2.53 -36.49 -9.21
N ALA A 88 3.01 -35.32 -8.82
CA ALA A 88 2.71 -34.04 -9.46
C ALA A 88 3.93 -33.58 -10.28
N ARG A 89 3.71 -33.04 -11.47
CA ARG A 89 4.74 -32.42 -12.31
C ARG A 89 4.35 -30.97 -12.63
N LYS A 90 5.30 -30.07 -12.49
CA LYS A 90 5.22 -28.70 -12.93
C LYS A 90 6.29 -28.40 -13.96
N ILE A 91 5.93 -27.63 -14.99
CA ILE A 91 6.87 -27.12 -15.99
C ILE A 91 6.95 -25.62 -15.86
N LEU A 92 8.17 -25.10 -15.69
CA LEU A 92 8.47 -23.68 -15.67
C LEU A 92 9.50 -23.34 -16.75
N TYR A 93 9.40 -22.14 -17.32
CA TYR A 93 10.32 -21.67 -18.34
C TYR A 93 11.21 -20.58 -17.77
N ILE A 94 12.52 -20.74 -17.91
CA ILE A 94 13.54 -19.83 -17.39
C ILE A 94 14.38 -19.30 -18.55
N ASP A 95 14.44 -17.98 -18.69
CA ASP A 95 15.23 -17.36 -19.76
C ASP A 95 16.75 -17.50 -19.52
N ASP A 96 17.19 -17.27 -18.29
CA ASP A 96 18.56 -17.42 -17.81
C ASP A 96 18.51 -18.10 -16.44
N PRO A 97 19.17 -19.26 -16.25
CA PRO A 97 19.16 -19.97 -14.97
C PRO A 97 20.19 -19.44 -13.95
N LYS A 98 21.04 -18.49 -14.32
CA LYS A 98 22.06 -17.95 -13.41
C LYS A 98 21.40 -17.32 -12.17
N ALA A 99 21.90 -17.72 -11.00
CA ALA A 99 21.51 -17.21 -9.71
C ALA A 99 22.62 -17.47 -8.69
N GLU A 100 22.62 -16.78 -7.55
CA GLU A 100 23.47 -17.13 -6.42
C GLU A 100 22.94 -18.38 -5.70
N LYS A 101 21.61 -18.44 -5.54
CA LYS A 101 20.89 -19.58 -4.96
C LYS A 101 19.58 -19.80 -5.70
N SER A 102 19.07 -21.03 -5.61
CA SER A 102 17.73 -21.37 -6.09
C SER A 102 16.93 -22.14 -5.05
N PHE A 103 15.64 -21.91 -5.05
CA PHE A 103 14.72 -22.52 -4.12
C PHE A 103 13.50 -23.03 -4.87
N LEU A 104 13.12 -24.26 -4.55
CA LEU A 104 11.80 -24.75 -4.86
C LEU A 104 10.82 -24.15 -3.85
N VAL A 105 9.80 -23.48 -4.35
CA VAL A 105 8.74 -22.87 -3.55
C VAL A 105 7.44 -23.56 -3.90
N PHE A 106 6.74 -24.09 -2.91
CA PHE A 106 5.52 -24.82 -3.13
C PHE A 106 4.52 -24.62 -1.99
N PHE A 107 3.24 -24.82 -2.32
CA PHE A 107 2.16 -24.66 -1.38
C PHE A 107 1.49 -26.00 -1.11
N PHE A 108 1.29 -26.35 0.17
CA PHE A 108 0.55 -27.54 0.55
C PHE A 108 -0.45 -27.27 1.68
N LEU A 109 -1.50 -28.07 1.76
CA LEU A 109 -2.58 -27.87 2.72
C LEU A 109 -2.29 -28.45 4.09
N ARG A 110 -1.48 -29.48 4.15
CA ARG A 110 -1.01 -30.12 5.38
C ARG A 110 0.27 -30.91 5.13
N GLN A 111 1.03 -31.11 6.16
CA GLN A 111 2.20 -31.98 6.11
C GLN A 111 1.79 -33.43 5.89
N GLY A 112 2.55 -34.13 5.06
CA GLY A 112 2.50 -35.59 4.96
C GLY A 112 3.20 -36.29 6.12
N LYS A 113 2.95 -37.59 6.27
CA LYS A 113 3.59 -38.42 7.30
C LYS A 113 5.06 -38.73 6.96
N TYR A 114 5.37 -38.85 5.68
CA TYR A 114 6.68 -39.17 5.16
C TYR A 114 7.27 -37.98 4.42
N PRO A 115 8.61 -37.92 4.21
CA PRO A 115 9.27 -36.82 3.54
C PRO A 115 8.73 -36.59 2.11
N LEU A 116 8.54 -35.31 1.75
CA LEU A 116 8.32 -34.93 0.37
C LEU A 116 9.64 -34.98 -0.38
N ARG A 117 9.64 -35.62 -1.54
CA ARG A 117 10.78 -35.64 -2.46
C ARG A 117 10.45 -34.82 -3.70
N PHE A 118 11.47 -34.25 -4.30
CA PHE A 118 11.34 -33.56 -5.56
C PHE A 118 12.45 -33.93 -6.53
N ASP A 119 12.17 -33.75 -7.81
CA ASP A 119 13.11 -33.91 -8.89
C ASP A 119 13.10 -32.64 -9.74
N VAL A 120 14.26 -32.08 -10.02
CA VAL A 120 14.42 -30.97 -10.95
C VAL A 120 15.28 -31.42 -12.10
N ASN A 121 14.69 -31.59 -13.28
CA ASN A 121 15.39 -32.01 -14.52
C ASN A 121 16.18 -33.33 -14.40
N GLY A 122 15.75 -34.28 -13.56
CA GLY A 122 16.39 -35.55 -13.32
C GLY A 122 17.31 -35.59 -12.07
N HIS A 123 17.47 -34.49 -11.36
CA HIS A 123 18.19 -34.41 -10.11
C HIS A 123 17.21 -34.49 -8.94
N GLN A 124 17.45 -35.45 -8.04
CA GLN A 124 16.52 -35.77 -6.95
C GLN A 124 17.03 -35.33 -5.61
N GLU A 125 16.14 -34.78 -4.81
CA GLU A 125 16.41 -34.34 -3.45
C GLU A 125 15.16 -34.51 -2.57
N GLN A 126 15.36 -34.42 -1.26
CA GLN A 126 14.31 -34.45 -0.27
C GLN A 126 14.13 -33.09 0.35
N VAL A 127 12.87 -32.72 0.67
CA VAL A 127 12.59 -31.51 1.42
C VAL A 127 13.02 -31.72 2.88
N ASP A 128 14.19 -31.22 3.24
CA ASP A 128 14.81 -31.45 4.56
C ASP A 128 14.42 -30.41 5.61
N ASN A 129 14.13 -29.17 5.19
CA ASN A 129 13.95 -28.07 6.11
C ASN A 129 12.53 -27.54 6.07
N TRP A 130 11.84 -27.73 7.19
CA TRP A 130 10.63 -27.01 7.48
C TRP A 130 10.97 -25.56 7.76
N ASN A 131 10.39 -24.74 6.98
CA ASN A 131 10.35 -23.34 7.26
C ASN A 131 9.37 -23.09 8.40
N HIS A 132 9.89 -22.93 9.61
CA HIS A 132 9.07 -22.72 10.81
C HIS A 132 8.29 -21.41 10.81
N GLU A 133 8.58 -20.50 9.92
CA GLU A 133 7.77 -19.29 9.71
C GLU A 133 6.52 -19.58 8.89
N ALA A 134 6.50 -20.69 8.17
CA ALA A 134 5.38 -21.12 7.39
C ALA A 134 4.53 -22.11 8.18
N THR A 135 3.29 -21.79 8.36
CA THR A 135 2.28 -22.75 8.85
C THR A 135 1.81 -23.65 7.70
N PRO A 136 1.21 -24.80 7.97
CA PRO A 136 0.37 -25.44 6.98
C PRO A 136 -0.52 -24.40 6.31
N LEU A 137 -0.73 -24.47 5.01
CA LEU A 137 -1.44 -23.45 4.26
C LEU A 137 -0.62 -22.16 3.97
N SER A 138 0.69 -22.32 3.78
CA SER A 138 1.55 -21.25 3.26
C SER A 138 2.55 -21.78 2.27
N TYR A 139 3.28 -20.88 1.60
CA TYR A 139 4.41 -21.31 0.80
C TYR A 139 5.56 -21.76 1.65
N HIS A 140 6.12 -22.89 1.24
CA HIS A 140 7.35 -23.46 1.78
C HIS A 140 8.43 -23.40 0.72
N TRP A 141 9.66 -23.37 1.16
CA TRP A 141 10.80 -23.39 0.26
C TRP A 141 11.86 -24.36 0.74
N THR A 142 12.58 -24.95 -0.23
CA THR A 142 13.77 -25.75 0.00
C THR A 142 14.84 -25.32 -1.00
N GLU A 143 16.07 -25.16 -0.51
CA GLU A 143 17.21 -24.80 -1.35
C GLU A 143 17.62 -26.03 -2.19
N PHE A 144 18.01 -25.78 -3.45
CA PHE A 144 18.61 -26.79 -4.31
C PHE A 144 19.66 -26.13 -5.23
N PRO A 145 20.61 -26.88 -5.80
CA PRO A 145 21.66 -26.33 -6.65
C PRO A 145 21.07 -25.70 -7.94
N PHE A 146 21.32 -24.42 -8.19
CA PHE A 146 20.82 -23.73 -9.39
C PHE A 146 21.37 -24.34 -10.70
N GLN A 147 22.49 -25.07 -10.63
CA GLN A 147 23.06 -25.81 -11.77
C GLN A 147 22.13 -26.89 -12.32
N TRP A 148 21.11 -27.32 -11.57
CA TRP A 148 20.08 -28.23 -12.06
C TRP A 148 19.09 -27.56 -13.01
N LEU A 149 19.05 -26.23 -13.00
CA LEU A 149 18.22 -25.44 -13.89
C LEU A 149 18.89 -25.26 -15.26
N LYS A 150 18.06 -25.13 -16.29
CA LYS A 150 18.52 -24.85 -17.64
C LYS A 150 17.71 -23.73 -18.29
N LYS A 151 18.29 -23.10 -19.28
CA LYS A 151 17.57 -22.15 -20.11
C LYS A 151 16.41 -22.85 -20.84
N GLY A 152 15.25 -22.25 -20.83
CA GLY A 152 14.03 -22.80 -21.43
C GLY A 152 13.24 -23.65 -20.45
N LYS A 153 12.80 -24.82 -20.87
CA LYS A 153 11.89 -25.71 -20.14
C LYS A 153 12.59 -26.40 -18.97
N ASN A 154 12.05 -26.21 -17.76
CA ASN A 154 12.44 -26.92 -16.56
C ASN A 154 11.28 -27.79 -16.07
N VAL A 155 11.57 -29.02 -15.68
CA VAL A 155 10.60 -30.01 -15.22
C VAL A 155 10.83 -30.27 -13.74
N ILE A 156 9.78 -30.08 -12.94
CA ILE A 156 9.81 -30.28 -11.48
C ILE A 156 8.77 -31.36 -11.15
N ASP A 157 9.19 -32.47 -10.55
CA ASP A 157 8.31 -33.51 -10.06
C ASP A 157 8.29 -33.50 -8.51
N LEU A 158 7.09 -33.61 -7.94
CA LEU A 158 6.88 -33.79 -6.51
C LEU A 158 6.30 -35.19 -6.25
N TYR A 159 6.83 -35.90 -5.26
CA TYR A 159 6.40 -37.26 -4.93
C TYR A 159 6.73 -37.67 -3.51
N CYS A 160 5.94 -38.62 -2.98
CA CYS A 160 6.11 -39.21 -1.64
C CYS A 160 5.87 -40.73 -1.74
N PRO A 161 6.87 -41.49 -2.14
CA PRO A 161 6.71 -42.92 -2.49
C PRO A 161 6.44 -43.82 -1.26
N GLU A 162 6.85 -43.39 -0.07
CA GLU A 162 6.68 -44.14 1.19
C GLU A 162 5.25 -44.06 1.73
N ALA A 163 4.45 -43.08 1.32
CA ALA A 163 3.07 -42.98 1.76
C ALA A 163 2.16 -44.04 1.09
N GLU A 164 1.46 -44.82 1.89
CA GLU A 164 0.59 -45.92 1.43
C GLU A 164 -0.83 -45.41 1.06
N SER A 165 -1.19 -44.24 1.53
CA SER A 165 -2.50 -43.62 1.28
C SER A 165 -2.41 -42.08 1.11
N GLY A 166 -3.45 -41.50 0.53
CA GLY A 166 -3.57 -40.04 0.43
C GLY A 166 -3.62 -39.33 1.78
N LYS A 167 -4.02 -40.04 2.87
CA LYS A 167 -4.00 -39.46 4.23
C LYS A 167 -2.58 -39.26 4.76
N GLU A 168 -1.63 -40.05 4.29
CA GLU A 168 -0.22 -39.98 4.67
C GLU A 168 0.63 -39.13 3.72
N GLY A 169 0.12 -38.85 2.52
CA GLY A 169 0.80 -38.05 1.49
C GLY A 169 0.65 -36.55 1.69
N TRP A 170 1.18 -35.81 0.72
CA TRP A 170 1.22 -34.36 0.70
C TRP A 170 0.18 -33.78 -0.25
N PRO A 171 -0.86 -33.09 0.23
CA PRO A 171 -1.83 -32.40 -0.60
C PRO A 171 -1.26 -31.09 -1.13
N ILE A 172 -0.73 -31.12 -2.34
CA ILE A 172 -0.20 -29.96 -3.04
C ILE A 172 -1.38 -29.13 -3.56
N TYR A 173 -1.35 -27.84 -3.29
CA TYR A 173 -2.37 -26.90 -3.75
C TYR A 173 -2.39 -26.77 -5.27
N ILE A 174 -3.59 -26.59 -5.81
CA ILE A 174 -3.80 -26.33 -7.24
C ILE A 174 -4.58 -25.03 -7.44
N ALA A 175 -4.01 -24.10 -8.19
CA ALA A 175 -4.67 -22.88 -8.63
C ALA A 175 -5.56 -23.19 -9.83
N ARG A 176 -6.85 -22.95 -9.70
CA ARG A 176 -7.85 -23.35 -10.70
C ARG A 176 -8.06 -22.28 -11.76
N ALA A 177 -8.61 -22.68 -12.91
CA ALA A 177 -8.85 -21.77 -14.01
C ALA A 177 -9.81 -20.62 -13.64
N ASP A 178 -10.83 -20.88 -12.83
CA ASP A 178 -11.74 -19.86 -12.34
C ASP A 178 -11.05 -18.85 -11.40
N GLU A 179 -10.06 -19.28 -10.62
CA GLU A 179 -9.24 -18.39 -9.81
C GLU A 179 -8.39 -17.45 -10.66
N PHE A 180 -7.85 -17.95 -11.78
CA PHE A 180 -7.12 -17.11 -12.75
C PHE A 180 -8.04 -16.09 -13.42
N GLU A 181 -9.25 -16.49 -13.80
CA GLU A 181 -10.25 -15.60 -14.38
C GLU A 181 -10.56 -14.44 -13.44
N HIS A 182 -10.89 -14.74 -12.21
CA HIS A 182 -11.18 -13.75 -11.18
C HIS A 182 -9.99 -12.83 -10.87
N GLY A 183 -8.78 -13.36 -10.88
CA GLY A 183 -7.55 -12.59 -10.69
C GLY A 183 -7.10 -11.79 -11.92
N GLY A 184 -7.85 -11.82 -13.03
CA GLY A 184 -7.48 -11.15 -14.29
C GLY A 184 -6.35 -11.85 -15.05
N GLY A 185 -6.05 -13.12 -14.75
CA GLY A 185 -5.02 -13.90 -15.40
C GLY A 185 -5.45 -14.55 -16.72
N ASP A 186 -4.48 -15.05 -17.46
CA ASP A 186 -4.73 -15.79 -18.71
C ASP A 186 -5.23 -17.21 -18.44
N THR A 187 -6.55 -17.39 -18.57
CA THR A 187 -7.19 -18.69 -18.36
C THR A 187 -6.94 -19.69 -19.50
N LYS A 188 -6.50 -19.25 -20.67
CA LYS A 188 -6.34 -20.13 -21.85
C LYS A 188 -5.25 -21.16 -21.67
N ASN A 189 -4.21 -20.82 -20.92
CA ASN A 189 -3.05 -21.66 -20.72
C ASN A 189 -3.04 -22.41 -19.39
N VAL A 190 -4.03 -22.18 -18.52
CA VAL A 190 -4.12 -22.90 -17.25
C VAL A 190 -4.26 -24.40 -17.46
N GLY A 191 -3.45 -25.17 -16.74
CA GLY A 191 -3.43 -26.63 -16.80
C GLY A 191 -2.52 -27.23 -17.88
N LYS A 192 -1.85 -26.40 -18.70
CA LYS A 192 -0.94 -26.86 -19.76
C LYS A 192 0.49 -27.11 -19.27
N THR A 193 0.83 -26.64 -18.09
CA THR A 193 2.18 -26.79 -17.51
C THR A 193 2.21 -27.66 -16.25
N SER A 194 1.07 -28.21 -15.87
CA SER A 194 0.93 -29.12 -14.74
C SER A 194 0.38 -30.47 -15.17
N PHE A 195 0.98 -31.52 -14.63
CA PHE A 195 0.67 -32.91 -15.01
C PHE A 195 0.60 -33.79 -13.78
N LYS A 196 -0.24 -34.83 -13.83
CA LYS A 196 -0.38 -35.86 -12.81
C LYS A 196 0.04 -37.22 -13.35
N SER A 197 0.73 -38.00 -12.54
CA SER A 197 0.98 -39.41 -12.78
C SER A 197 0.39 -40.25 -11.68
N SER A 198 -0.25 -41.35 -12.03
CA SER A 198 -0.74 -42.39 -11.09
C SER A 198 0.07 -43.69 -11.14
N ASN A 199 1.13 -43.74 -11.94
CA ASN A 199 1.94 -44.95 -12.17
C ASN A 199 3.43 -44.76 -11.92
N GLY A 200 3.79 -43.84 -11.01
CA GLY A 200 5.19 -43.61 -10.60
C GLY A 200 5.99 -42.77 -11.61
N GLY A 201 5.32 -41.97 -12.44
CA GLY A 201 5.99 -41.12 -13.42
C GLY A 201 6.21 -41.80 -14.79
N LYS A 202 5.68 -43.02 -15.01
CA LYS A 202 5.81 -43.71 -16.29
C LYS A 202 4.96 -43.07 -17.40
N SER A 203 3.83 -42.49 -17.03
CA SER A 203 3.02 -41.65 -17.91
C SER A 203 2.44 -40.47 -17.16
N TRP A 204 2.12 -39.40 -17.91
CA TRP A 204 1.66 -38.13 -17.36
C TRP A 204 0.39 -37.71 -18.09
N LYS A 205 -0.57 -37.20 -17.32
CA LYS A 205 -1.80 -36.61 -17.83
C LYS A 205 -1.80 -35.12 -17.49
N GLU A 206 -2.16 -34.29 -18.46
CA GLU A 206 -2.46 -32.89 -18.22
C GLU A 206 -3.69 -32.75 -17.30
N SER A 207 -3.90 -31.55 -16.75
CA SER A 207 -5.17 -31.16 -16.17
C SER A 207 -6.36 -31.70 -17.01
N PRO A 208 -7.46 -32.14 -16.43
CA PRO A 208 -7.98 -31.72 -15.12
C PRO A 208 -7.48 -32.55 -13.93
N PHE A 209 -7.51 -31.91 -12.76
CA PHE A 209 -7.07 -32.42 -11.47
C PHE A 209 -8.16 -32.32 -10.40
N GLY A 210 -7.71 -32.35 -9.15
CA GLY A 210 -8.54 -32.17 -7.97
C GLY A 210 -9.31 -33.41 -7.54
N PRO A 211 -10.06 -33.31 -6.45
CA PRO A 211 -10.82 -34.43 -5.90
C PRO A 211 -11.89 -34.97 -6.85
N ASP A 212 -12.42 -34.12 -7.72
CA ASP A 212 -13.42 -34.47 -8.72
C ASP A 212 -12.82 -34.96 -10.05
N GLY A 213 -11.51 -34.84 -10.23
CA GLY A 213 -10.79 -35.18 -11.46
C GLY A 213 -11.20 -34.35 -12.69
N LYS A 214 -11.89 -33.23 -12.51
CA LYS A 214 -12.48 -32.41 -13.57
C LYS A 214 -11.99 -30.98 -13.58
N THR A 215 -11.24 -30.56 -12.55
CA THR A 215 -10.79 -29.19 -12.37
C THR A 215 -9.56 -28.88 -13.22
N ARG A 216 -9.68 -27.93 -14.14
CA ARG A 216 -8.54 -27.40 -14.89
C ARG A 216 -7.74 -26.47 -13.98
N ALA A 217 -6.47 -26.77 -13.74
CA ALA A 217 -5.66 -26.08 -12.74
C ALA A 217 -4.16 -26.22 -12.96
N GLU A 218 -3.39 -25.40 -12.26
CA GLU A 218 -1.93 -25.45 -12.15
C GLU A 218 -1.50 -25.78 -10.72
N TYR A 219 -0.48 -26.63 -10.55
CA TYR A 219 0.14 -26.78 -9.22
C TYR A 219 0.79 -25.48 -8.78
N SER A 220 0.58 -25.09 -7.55
CA SER A 220 1.24 -23.93 -6.91
C SER A 220 2.67 -24.32 -6.52
N VAL A 221 3.50 -24.45 -7.53
CA VAL A 221 4.93 -24.77 -7.47
C VAL A 221 5.69 -23.74 -8.27
N ARG A 222 6.69 -23.13 -7.64
CA ARG A 222 7.45 -21.99 -8.17
C ARG A 222 8.94 -22.24 -7.99
N ILE A 223 9.78 -21.47 -8.68
CA ILE A 223 11.20 -21.37 -8.44
C ILE A 223 11.51 -19.93 -8.04
N SER A 224 12.16 -19.76 -6.91
CA SER A 224 12.70 -18.48 -6.48
C SER A 224 14.21 -18.49 -6.67
N LEU A 225 14.73 -17.46 -7.32
CA LEU A 225 16.13 -17.30 -7.64
C LEU A 225 16.67 -16.07 -6.91
N ASP A 226 17.74 -16.24 -6.13
CA ASP A 226 18.49 -15.13 -5.55
C ASP A 226 19.33 -14.51 -6.66
N ARG A 227 18.73 -13.56 -7.32
CA ARG A 227 19.29 -12.77 -8.43
C ARG A 227 18.49 -11.50 -8.61
N TYR A 228 19.05 -10.54 -9.31
CA TYR A 228 18.35 -9.29 -9.58
C TYR A 228 17.28 -9.45 -10.64
N VAL A 229 16.14 -8.81 -10.41
CA VAL A 229 15.08 -8.67 -11.43
C VAL A 229 15.59 -7.88 -12.63
N LYS A 230 15.00 -8.11 -13.81
CA LYS A 230 15.47 -7.51 -15.07
C LYS A 230 15.39 -5.99 -15.10
N THR A 231 14.37 -5.42 -14.45
CA THR A 231 14.12 -3.98 -14.48
C THR A 231 13.38 -3.52 -13.24
N GLY A 232 13.62 -2.27 -12.87
CA GLY A 232 12.92 -1.55 -11.83
C GLY A 232 13.08 -0.04 -12.04
N TRP A 233 12.35 0.77 -11.29
CA TRP A 233 12.47 2.22 -11.41
C TRP A 233 12.29 2.92 -10.07
N LEU A 234 12.98 4.08 -9.94
CA LEU A 234 12.90 5.02 -8.84
C LEU A 234 12.50 6.38 -9.40
N ALA A 235 11.52 7.04 -8.80
CA ALA A 235 11.23 8.44 -9.06
C ALA A 235 11.36 9.27 -7.77
N SER A 236 11.89 10.48 -7.90
CA SER A 236 12.01 11.39 -6.75
C SER A 236 10.65 11.74 -6.16
N PRO A 237 10.58 12.25 -4.92
CA PRO A 237 9.42 13.06 -4.52
C PRO A 237 9.27 14.25 -5.48
N VAL A 238 8.15 14.91 -5.42
CA VAL A 238 7.96 16.17 -6.14
C VAL A 238 8.92 17.21 -5.54
N ILE A 239 9.76 17.81 -6.39
CA ILE A 239 10.74 18.83 -6.02
C ILE A 239 10.17 20.20 -6.38
N ASP A 240 9.96 21.03 -5.38
CA ASP A 240 9.59 22.43 -5.56
C ASP A 240 10.86 23.26 -5.84
N LEU A 241 11.05 23.64 -7.09
CA LEU A 241 12.21 24.41 -7.50
C LEU A 241 12.31 25.78 -6.81
N TRP A 242 11.17 26.40 -6.49
CA TRP A 242 11.17 27.69 -5.78
C TRP A 242 11.59 27.57 -4.32
N LYS A 243 11.30 26.45 -3.72
CA LYS A 243 11.55 26.16 -2.30
C LYS A 243 12.91 25.51 -2.07
N GLY A 244 13.29 24.54 -2.90
CA GLY A 244 14.44 23.67 -2.67
C GLY A 244 14.33 22.97 -1.30
N ASP A 245 15.39 22.97 -0.51
CA ASP A 245 15.43 22.41 0.86
C ASP A 245 14.89 23.38 1.94
N SER A 246 14.40 24.56 1.54
CA SER A 246 13.84 25.53 2.48
C SER A 246 12.56 24.99 3.14
N LYS A 247 12.47 25.18 4.46
CA LYS A 247 11.27 24.85 5.26
C LYS A 247 10.28 26.01 5.37
N ASN A 248 10.53 27.13 4.68
CA ASN A 248 9.64 28.27 4.73
C ASN A 248 8.27 27.92 4.17
N PHE A 249 7.24 28.31 4.89
CA PHE A 249 5.86 28.14 4.44
C PHE A 249 5.55 29.02 3.24
N ILE A 250 5.95 30.29 3.25
CA ILE A 250 5.75 31.24 2.16
C ILE A 250 7.01 31.31 1.33
N VAL A 251 6.88 31.13 0.02
CA VAL A 251 7.96 31.30 -0.95
C VAL A 251 7.74 32.57 -1.78
N PRO A 252 8.81 33.29 -2.15
CA PRO A 252 8.72 34.42 -3.06
C PRO A 252 8.23 34.01 -4.45
N LEU A 253 7.55 34.91 -5.15
CA LEU A 253 7.24 34.74 -6.57
C LEU A 253 8.54 34.86 -7.38
N ARG A 254 8.87 33.82 -8.12
CA ARG A 254 10.15 33.66 -8.84
C ARG A 254 9.93 33.39 -10.32
N ARG A 255 10.82 33.95 -11.15
CA ARG A 255 10.90 33.63 -12.57
C ARG A 255 12.12 32.73 -12.79
N PHE A 256 11.87 31.55 -13.34
CA PHE A 256 12.90 30.56 -13.64
C PHE A 256 13.87 31.06 -14.71
N GLU A 257 15.18 30.84 -14.49
CA GLU A 257 16.23 31.12 -15.47
C GLU A 257 16.92 29.84 -15.94
N LYS A 258 17.42 29.00 -15.03
CA LYS A 258 18.03 27.73 -15.36
C LYS A 258 17.99 26.75 -14.17
N MET A 259 18.20 25.47 -14.47
CA MET A 259 18.31 24.39 -13.50
C MET A 259 19.48 23.47 -13.88
N ARG A 260 20.18 23.00 -12.88
CA ARG A 260 21.13 21.89 -13.00
C ARG A 260 20.64 20.70 -12.22
N ILE A 261 20.59 19.53 -12.84
CA ILE A 261 20.31 18.25 -12.20
C ILE A 261 21.55 17.39 -12.27
N ALA A 262 21.98 16.86 -11.12
CA ALA A 262 23.07 15.90 -11.04
C ALA A 262 22.61 14.66 -10.30
N ILE A 263 22.85 13.48 -10.87
CA ILE A 263 22.54 12.17 -10.27
C ILE A 263 23.81 11.32 -10.37
N GLU A 264 24.24 10.78 -9.24
CA GLU A 264 25.38 9.89 -9.14
C GLU A 264 24.91 8.45 -9.04
N SER A 265 25.54 7.57 -9.78
CA SER A 265 25.19 6.15 -9.84
C SER A 265 26.43 5.29 -10.09
N GLU A 266 26.26 4.00 -9.93
CA GLU A 266 27.22 2.97 -10.29
C GLU A 266 26.55 2.02 -11.28
N VAL A 267 27.19 1.81 -12.44
CA VAL A 267 26.62 1.02 -13.55
C VAL A 267 27.61 -0.09 -13.94
N PRO A 268 27.62 -1.22 -13.21
CA PRO A 268 28.46 -2.37 -13.54
C PRO A 268 28.19 -2.91 -14.94
N GLU A 269 29.21 -3.56 -15.53
CA GLU A 269 29.07 -4.20 -16.83
C GLU A 269 27.84 -5.11 -16.93
N GLY A 270 27.08 -4.96 -18.01
CA GLY A 270 25.81 -5.69 -18.22
C GLY A 270 24.61 -5.06 -17.51
N THR A 271 24.77 -3.87 -16.93
CA THR A 271 23.66 -3.11 -16.35
C THR A 271 23.49 -1.75 -17.04
N LYS A 272 22.34 -1.11 -16.81
CA LYS A 272 22.03 0.20 -17.41
C LYS A 272 21.15 1.02 -16.48
N ILE A 273 21.33 2.34 -16.48
CA ILE A 273 20.37 3.30 -15.93
C ILE A 273 20.02 4.32 -17.00
N GLU A 274 18.72 4.56 -17.16
CA GLU A 274 18.16 5.62 -17.99
C GLU A 274 17.48 6.65 -17.09
N TYR A 275 17.71 7.93 -17.36
CA TYR A 275 17.16 9.03 -16.58
C TYR A 275 16.13 9.80 -17.37
N TYR A 276 15.08 10.17 -16.66
CA TYR A 276 13.95 10.92 -17.18
C TYR A 276 13.61 12.07 -16.25
N LEU A 277 13.04 13.11 -16.80
CA LEU A 277 12.56 14.28 -16.06
C LEU A 277 11.14 14.60 -16.51
N ARG A 278 10.28 14.95 -15.57
CA ARG A 278 9.00 15.60 -15.85
C ARG A 278 8.87 16.90 -15.07
N LYS A 279 8.04 17.79 -15.58
CA LYS A 279 7.79 19.12 -15.04
C LYS A 279 6.29 19.34 -14.90
N GLY A 280 5.91 20.15 -13.92
CA GLY A 280 4.51 20.42 -13.62
C GLY A 280 4.31 21.74 -12.92
N THR A 281 3.08 22.18 -12.90
CA THR A 281 2.65 23.39 -12.20
C THR A 281 1.88 23.08 -10.92
N ASN A 282 1.60 21.82 -10.64
CA ASN A 282 0.89 21.32 -9.47
C ASN A 282 1.81 20.47 -8.57
N PRO A 283 1.79 20.66 -7.23
CA PRO A 283 2.61 19.86 -6.32
C PRO A 283 2.13 18.40 -6.20
N GLY A 284 0.86 18.11 -6.51
CA GLY A 284 0.32 16.74 -6.42
C GLY A 284 0.89 15.84 -7.52
N PRO A 285 1.55 14.73 -7.19
CA PRO A 285 2.26 13.88 -8.17
C PRO A 285 1.33 13.19 -9.19
N PHE A 286 0.05 13.12 -8.91
CA PHE A 286 -0.98 12.50 -9.77
C PHE A 286 -1.87 13.51 -10.50
N SER A 287 -1.53 14.81 -10.42
CA SER A 287 -2.27 15.85 -11.15
C SER A 287 -2.10 15.73 -12.65
N GLU A 288 -3.13 16.07 -13.41
CA GLU A 288 -3.09 16.17 -14.88
C GLU A 288 -2.22 17.36 -15.39
N GLU A 289 -1.79 18.24 -14.50
CA GLU A 289 -0.92 19.37 -14.83
C GLU A 289 0.56 18.99 -15.00
N TRP A 290 0.89 17.70 -14.94
CA TRP A 290 2.24 17.19 -15.20
C TRP A 290 2.43 16.82 -16.66
N ASN A 291 3.56 17.24 -17.23
CA ASN A 291 4.01 16.73 -18.53
C ASN A 291 4.44 15.26 -18.41
N PRO A 292 4.44 14.49 -19.51
CA PRO A 292 5.04 13.17 -19.53
C PRO A 292 6.53 13.22 -19.14
N TYR A 293 7.08 12.08 -18.71
CA TYR A 293 8.52 11.94 -18.51
C TYR A 293 9.27 12.02 -19.82
N GLU A 294 10.24 12.90 -19.91
CA GLU A 294 11.13 13.08 -21.05
C GLU A 294 12.51 12.48 -20.73
N PHE A 295 13.09 11.73 -21.65
CA PHE A 295 14.43 11.16 -21.50
C PHE A 295 15.49 12.29 -21.46
N ILE A 296 16.41 12.22 -20.48
CA ILE A 296 17.45 13.24 -20.28
C ILE A 296 18.87 12.68 -20.30
N GLY A 297 19.05 11.36 -20.34
CA GLY A 297 20.36 10.74 -20.43
C GLY A 297 20.41 9.33 -19.86
N GLU A 298 21.59 8.72 -19.96
CA GLU A 298 21.87 7.38 -19.45
C GLU A 298 23.33 7.24 -18.98
N GLY A 299 23.63 6.27 -18.13
CA GLY A 299 24.98 5.93 -17.68
C GLY A 299 25.22 6.11 -16.18
N GLU A 300 26.51 6.19 -15.78
CA GLU A 300 26.93 6.24 -14.36
C GLU A 300 26.59 7.54 -13.66
N SER A 301 26.56 8.62 -14.38
CA SER A 301 26.16 9.91 -13.83
C SER A 301 25.49 10.77 -14.87
N ILE A 302 24.64 11.65 -14.41
CA ILE A 302 24.08 12.71 -15.22
C ILE A 302 24.38 14.04 -14.52
N ASP A 303 24.84 15.01 -15.29
CA ASP A 303 25.05 16.38 -14.85
C ASP A 303 24.60 17.29 -16.00
N LEU A 304 23.40 17.81 -15.91
CA LEU A 304 22.71 18.47 -17.01
C LEU A 304 22.19 19.84 -16.57
N GLU A 305 22.54 20.87 -17.35
CA GLU A 305 21.95 22.20 -17.22
C GLU A 305 20.79 22.37 -18.21
N LEU A 306 19.66 22.81 -17.71
CA LEU A 306 18.42 23.05 -18.45
C LEU A 306 18.00 24.51 -18.28
N ASP A 307 17.70 25.17 -19.37
CA ASP A 307 17.27 26.56 -19.36
C ASP A 307 15.75 26.75 -19.35
N LYS A 308 15.31 28.00 -19.34
CA LYS A 308 13.89 28.38 -19.30
C LYS A 308 13.06 27.93 -20.52
N THR A 309 13.69 27.53 -21.61
CA THR A 309 12.97 27.03 -22.77
C THR A 309 12.50 25.60 -22.57
N ILE A 310 13.18 24.86 -21.69
CA ILE A 310 12.89 23.47 -21.36
C ILE A 310 12.02 23.39 -20.11
N ILE A 311 12.30 24.19 -19.07
CA ILE A 311 11.59 24.17 -17.80
C ILE A 311 10.58 25.33 -17.74
N ASN A 312 9.31 25.02 -17.84
CA ASN A 312 8.20 26.00 -17.74
C ASN A 312 7.30 25.79 -16.51
N GLY A 313 7.70 24.94 -15.57
CA GLY A 313 6.97 24.61 -14.35
C GLY A 313 7.74 24.96 -13.08
N ARG A 314 7.02 25.07 -11.96
CA ARG A 314 7.63 25.24 -10.64
C ARG A 314 8.13 23.93 -10.07
N PHE A 315 7.47 22.82 -10.40
CA PHE A 315 7.75 21.50 -9.85
C PHE A 315 8.41 20.61 -10.88
N VAL A 316 9.37 19.81 -10.40
CA VAL A 316 10.00 18.76 -11.22
C VAL A 316 10.03 17.44 -10.46
N GLN A 317 10.15 16.37 -11.23
CA GLN A 317 10.37 15.03 -10.70
C GLN A 317 11.25 14.27 -11.68
N PHE A 318 12.37 13.73 -11.22
CA PHE A 318 13.18 12.83 -12.03
C PHE A 318 12.77 11.37 -11.80
N LYS A 319 13.10 10.53 -12.78
CA LYS A 319 12.93 9.08 -12.71
C LYS A 319 14.16 8.39 -13.24
N ALA A 320 14.70 7.41 -12.50
CA ALA A 320 15.76 6.51 -12.94
C ALA A 320 15.15 5.13 -13.23
N VAL A 321 15.36 4.60 -14.41
CA VAL A 321 14.97 3.24 -14.80
C VAL A 321 16.22 2.38 -14.84
N LEU A 322 16.27 1.40 -13.95
CA LEU A 322 17.38 0.49 -13.78
C LEU A 322 17.10 -0.80 -14.54
N SER A 323 18.09 -1.35 -15.22
CA SER A 323 17.96 -2.64 -15.90
C SER A 323 19.26 -3.44 -15.86
N THR A 324 19.13 -4.77 -15.98
CA THR A 324 20.28 -5.67 -16.06
C THR A 324 20.03 -6.80 -17.07
N VAL A 325 21.08 -7.14 -17.84
CA VAL A 325 21.17 -8.38 -18.62
C VAL A 325 22.07 -9.41 -17.92
N ASN A 326 22.74 -9.01 -16.84
CA ASN A 326 23.50 -9.89 -15.96
C ASN A 326 22.74 -10.04 -14.64
N PRO A 327 22.02 -11.14 -14.40
CA PRO A 327 21.14 -11.27 -13.23
C PRO A 327 21.89 -11.29 -11.88
N LEU A 328 23.25 -11.34 -11.89
CA LEU A 328 24.08 -11.28 -10.70
C LEU A 328 24.65 -9.88 -10.42
N ARG A 329 24.25 -8.89 -11.20
CA ARG A 329 24.68 -7.49 -11.02
C ARG A 329 23.51 -6.54 -11.08
N THR A 330 23.57 -5.50 -10.27
CA THR A 330 22.60 -4.41 -10.26
C THR A 330 23.31 -3.07 -10.42
N PRO A 331 22.75 -2.14 -11.17
CA PRO A 331 23.19 -0.77 -11.09
C PRO A 331 22.64 -0.15 -9.79
N LEU A 332 23.31 0.90 -9.29
CA LEU A 332 22.97 1.56 -8.04
C LEU A 332 22.83 3.05 -8.23
N VAL A 333 21.72 3.64 -7.84
CA VAL A 333 21.59 5.09 -7.67
C VAL A 333 22.13 5.44 -6.29
N LYS A 334 23.03 6.45 -6.21
CA LYS A 334 23.72 6.86 -4.99
C LYS A 334 23.15 8.14 -4.39
N SER A 335 23.06 9.17 -5.22
CA SER A 335 22.60 10.49 -4.80
C SER A 335 21.97 11.25 -5.94
N ALA A 336 21.18 12.27 -5.61
CA ALA A 336 20.64 13.21 -6.58
C ALA A 336 20.61 14.63 -6.01
N SER A 337 20.83 15.61 -6.86
CA SER A 337 20.67 17.01 -6.51
C SER A 337 20.06 17.81 -7.67
N VAL A 338 19.30 18.82 -7.31
CA VAL A 338 18.71 19.79 -8.22
C VAL A 338 19.04 21.18 -7.68
N MET A 339 19.66 22.01 -8.52
CA MET A 339 19.95 23.39 -8.23
C MET A 339 19.25 24.26 -9.28
N ALA A 340 18.50 25.26 -8.84
CA ALA A 340 17.76 26.13 -9.75
C ALA A 340 18.07 27.61 -9.47
N GLU A 341 18.24 28.39 -10.52
CA GLU A 341 18.46 29.84 -10.50
C GLU A 341 17.20 30.57 -10.95
N PHE A 342 16.88 31.62 -10.25
CA PHE A 342 15.68 32.43 -10.46
C PHE A 342 16.01 33.93 -10.40
N MET A 343 15.19 34.69 -11.11
CA MET A 343 15.01 36.10 -10.82
C MET A 343 13.85 36.22 -9.84
N GLU A 344 14.10 36.76 -8.66
CA GLU A 344 13.04 37.04 -7.69
C GLU A 344 12.26 38.28 -8.12
N SER A 345 11.03 38.06 -8.59
CA SER A 345 10.20 39.15 -9.12
C SER A 345 9.39 39.86 -8.04
N VAL A 346 9.14 39.18 -6.94
CA VAL A 346 8.46 39.73 -5.76
C VAL A 346 9.14 39.16 -4.51
N PRO A 347 9.88 39.99 -3.76
CA PRO A 347 10.53 39.52 -2.55
C PRO A 347 9.54 39.15 -1.47
N LEU A 348 9.97 38.30 -0.54
CA LEU A 348 9.17 37.99 0.63
C LEU A 348 8.98 39.25 1.49
N HIS A 349 7.72 39.60 1.78
CA HIS A 349 7.41 40.76 2.58
C HIS A 349 7.80 40.54 4.05
N LYS A 350 8.72 41.35 4.57
CA LYS A 350 9.17 41.30 5.97
C LYS A 350 8.08 41.61 6.99
N SER A 351 6.98 42.19 6.54
CA SER A 351 5.80 42.48 7.38
C SER A 351 4.86 41.29 7.56
N ILE A 352 5.15 40.12 6.94
CA ILE A 352 4.36 38.90 7.09
C ILE A 352 5.16 37.88 7.89
N MET A 353 4.60 37.41 9.01
CA MET A 353 5.20 36.42 9.88
C MET A 353 4.22 35.26 10.08
N VAL A 354 4.67 34.03 9.79
CA VAL A 354 3.90 32.81 10.09
C VAL A 354 4.06 32.50 11.58
N THR A 355 2.95 32.49 12.33
CA THR A 355 2.95 32.30 13.78
C THR A 355 2.61 30.86 14.18
N LYS A 356 1.80 30.16 13.36
CA LYS A 356 1.41 28.77 13.61
C LYS A 356 1.05 28.06 12.33
N THR A 357 1.42 26.78 12.23
CA THR A 357 0.98 25.91 11.12
C THR A 357 0.62 24.52 11.63
N ASP A 358 -0.50 23.96 11.14
CA ASP A 358 -0.82 22.53 11.10
C ASP A 358 -1.04 22.19 9.63
N ASN A 359 0.06 21.94 8.91
CA ASN A 359 0.11 21.82 7.45
C ASN A 359 0.91 20.56 7.09
N PRO A 360 0.26 19.40 7.04
CA PRO A 360 0.94 18.12 6.83
C PRO A 360 1.53 18.02 5.43
N VAL A 361 2.64 17.29 5.31
CA VAL A 361 3.13 16.78 4.01
C VAL A 361 2.40 15.47 3.73
N ILE A 362 1.86 15.31 2.53
CA ILE A 362 1.06 14.16 2.16
C ILE A 362 1.97 12.99 1.76
N ARG A 363 1.77 11.83 2.35
CA ARG A 363 2.49 10.60 2.01
C ARG A 363 1.70 9.82 0.97
N TYR A 364 2.26 9.68 -0.21
CA TYR A 364 1.70 8.90 -1.30
C TYR A 364 2.29 7.49 -1.31
N SER A 365 1.51 6.52 -1.76
CA SER A 365 1.98 5.16 -2.06
C SER A 365 2.62 5.10 -3.45
N SER A 366 3.58 4.20 -3.63
CA SER A 366 4.08 3.80 -4.96
C SER A 366 3.15 2.81 -5.65
N VAL A 367 2.19 2.27 -4.93
CA VAL A 367 1.23 1.29 -5.43
C VAL A 367 -0.05 2.01 -5.81
N ASP A 368 -0.57 1.68 -6.98
CA ASP A 368 -1.85 2.21 -7.43
C ASP A 368 -2.98 1.65 -6.56
N TRP A 369 -3.75 2.56 -5.98
CA TRP A 369 -4.92 2.24 -5.17
C TRP A 369 -6.19 2.40 -5.99
N GLU A 370 -7.06 1.40 -5.97
CA GLU A 370 -8.38 1.46 -6.58
C GLU A 370 -9.45 1.68 -5.51
N TRP A 371 -10.14 2.80 -5.59
CA TRP A 371 -11.18 3.20 -4.65
C TRP A 371 -12.56 2.97 -5.24
N GLU A 372 -13.53 2.50 -4.40
CA GLU A 372 -14.93 2.36 -4.82
C GLU A 372 -15.51 3.73 -5.22
N LYS A 373 -16.35 3.72 -6.25
CA LYS A 373 -17.01 4.92 -6.74
C LYS A 373 -18.11 5.38 -5.78
N TRP A 374 -18.26 6.68 -5.64
CA TRP A 374 -19.22 7.30 -4.73
C TRP A 374 -20.69 7.06 -5.11
N ASP A 375 -21.00 6.89 -6.39
CA ASP A 375 -22.34 6.79 -6.96
C ASP A 375 -22.90 5.34 -6.97
N ARG A 376 -22.31 4.45 -6.18
CA ARG A 376 -22.77 3.05 -6.06
C ARG A 376 -24.13 3.00 -5.38
N PRO A 377 -25.16 2.41 -6.03
CA PRO A 377 -26.49 2.23 -5.44
C PRO A 377 -26.47 1.35 -4.20
N GLU A 378 -25.50 0.44 -4.11
CA GLU A 378 -25.29 -0.48 -2.98
C GLU A 378 -25.02 0.26 -1.67
N PHE A 379 -24.39 1.43 -1.68
CA PHE A 379 -24.23 2.24 -0.48
C PHE A 379 -25.54 2.73 0.10
N LYS A 380 -26.45 3.18 -0.76
CA LYS A 380 -27.78 3.59 -0.33
C LYS A 380 -28.62 2.40 0.16
N GLU A 381 -28.54 1.27 -0.54
CA GLU A 381 -29.20 0.03 -0.14
C GLU A 381 -28.74 -0.42 1.24
N LEU A 382 -27.43 -0.47 1.47
CA LEU A 382 -26.84 -0.87 2.74
C LEU A 382 -27.31 0.01 3.91
N ARG A 383 -27.30 1.35 3.71
CA ARG A 383 -27.76 2.31 4.74
C ARG A 383 -29.24 2.09 5.10
N ILE A 384 -30.09 1.86 4.11
CA ILE A 384 -31.53 1.64 4.32
C ILE A 384 -31.79 0.29 4.98
N ARG A 385 -31.20 -0.78 4.42
CA ARG A 385 -31.41 -2.16 4.88
C ARG A 385 -31.03 -2.35 6.34
N GLU A 386 -29.93 -1.79 6.76
CA GLU A 386 -29.41 -1.91 8.12
C GLU A 386 -29.73 -0.69 9.02
N ASN A 387 -30.54 0.27 8.53
CA ASN A 387 -30.84 1.50 9.25
C ASN A 387 -29.60 2.18 9.85
N LEU A 388 -28.53 2.28 9.05
CA LEU A 388 -27.23 2.76 9.55
C LEU A 388 -27.28 4.19 10.07
N ASP A 389 -28.16 5.05 9.50
CA ASP A 389 -28.37 6.41 9.99
C ASP A 389 -28.90 6.41 11.44
N GLY A 390 -29.74 5.42 11.78
CA GLY A 390 -30.19 5.19 13.16
C GLY A 390 -29.06 4.71 14.07
N VAL A 391 -28.19 3.85 13.55
CA VAL A 391 -27.03 3.31 14.31
C VAL A 391 -26.08 4.44 14.71
N ILE A 392 -25.72 5.33 13.78
CA ILE A 392 -24.79 6.43 14.06
C ILE A 392 -25.43 7.66 14.70
N ALA A 393 -26.75 7.69 14.85
CA ALA A 393 -27.46 8.82 15.40
C ALA A 393 -26.88 9.31 16.74
N GLY A 394 -26.79 10.64 16.91
CA GLY A 394 -26.22 11.27 18.11
C GLY A 394 -24.70 11.19 18.22
N SER A 395 -23.97 10.67 17.26
CA SER A 395 -22.51 10.78 17.20
C SER A 395 -22.11 12.23 16.95
N LYS A 396 -21.14 12.71 17.72
CA LYS A 396 -20.63 14.09 17.62
C LYS A 396 -19.47 14.21 16.63
N THR A 397 -18.76 13.11 16.41
CA THR A 397 -17.58 13.03 15.55
C THR A 397 -17.71 11.84 14.61
N GLN A 398 -16.91 11.84 13.52
CA GLN A 398 -16.80 10.71 12.61
C GLN A 398 -16.35 9.45 13.37
N PHE A 399 -15.35 9.58 14.23
CA PHE A 399 -14.80 8.44 14.95
C PHE A 399 -15.82 7.81 15.91
N GLU A 400 -16.64 8.60 16.61
CA GLU A 400 -17.76 8.07 17.40
C GLU A 400 -18.75 7.28 16.55
N ALA A 401 -19.06 7.76 15.34
CA ALA A 401 -19.91 7.04 14.41
C ALA A 401 -19.26 5.73 13.93
N ILE A 402 -17.97 5.73 13.61
CA ILE A 402 -17.21 4.53 13.24
C ILE A 402 -17.22 3.51 14.36
N VAL A 403 -17.03 3.92 15.61
CA VAL A 403 -17.08 3.03 16.78
C VAL A 403 -18.46 2.39 16.93
N LYS A 404 -19.54 3.15 16.73
CA LYS A 404 -20.92 2.59 16.74
C LYS A 404 -21.15 1.58 15.62
N LEU A 405 -20.63 1.84 14.42
CA LEU A 405 -20.69 0.88 13.32
C LEU A 405 -19.89 -0.40 13.63
N THR A 406 -18.74 -0.26 14.30
CA THR A 406 -17.94 -1.42 14.76
C THR A 406 -18.74 -2.26 15.76
N GLU A 407 -19.36 -1.63 16.74
CA GLU A 407 -20.23 -2.28 17.71
C GLU A 407 -21.44 -2.96 17.04
N TYR A 408 -22.06 -2.27 16.09
CA TYR A 408 -23.14 -2.82 15.30
C TYR A 408 -22.69 -4.05 14.51
N ALA A 409 -21.57 -4.01 13.79
CA ALA A 409 -21.02 -5.15 13.06
C ALA A 409 -20.80 -6.36 13.97
N THR A 410 -20.28 -6.14 15.18
CA THR A 410 -20.03 -7.20 16.15
C THR A 410 -21.33 -7.85 16.65
N THR A 411 -22.40 -7.05 16.84
CA THR A 411 -23.67 -7.51 17.42
C THR A 411 -24.69 -8.01 16.41
N ARG A 412 -24.66 -7.45 15.18
CA ARG A 412 -25.57 -7.84 14.09
C ARG A 412 -25.37 -9.28 13.64
N VAL A 413 -24.17 -9.78 13.80
CA VAL A 413 -23.77 -11.08 13.30
C VAL A 413 -23.77 -12.09 14.43
N PRO A 414 -24.48 -13.22 14.27
CA PRO A 414 -24.34 -14.33 15.21
C PRO A 414 -22.89 -14.81 15.25
N ARG A 415 -22.32 -14.91 16.44
CA ARG A 415 -20.92 -15.33 16.67
C ARG A 415 -20.70 -16.82 16.35
N LEU A 416 -21.15 -17.28 15.22
CA LEU A 416 -20.78 -18.60 14.75
C LEU A 416 -19.55 -18.44 13.86
N TYR A 417 -18.41 -18.49 14.50
CA TYR A 417 -17.14 -18.73 13.87
C TYR A 417 -17.22 -20.09 13.18
N GLY A 418 -17.48 -20.06 11.90
CA GLY A 418 -17.63 -21.27 11.10
C GLY A 418 -17.16 -21.02 9.69
N THR A 419 -16.64 -22.08 9.07
CA THR A 419 -16.39 -22.04 7.63
C THR A 419 -17.66 -21.62 6.93
N PRO A 420 -17.63 -20.62 6.06
CA PRO A 420 -18.79 -20.15 5.32
C PRO A 420 -19.20 -21.16 4.25
N TYR A 421 -19.80 -22.29 4.67
CA TYR A 421 -20.35 -23.31 3.78
C TYR A 421 -21.87 -23.20 3.74
N PRO A 422 -22.51 -23.47 2.62
CA PRO A 422 -21.94 -23.92 1.33
C PRO A 422 -21.42 -22.81 0.42
N GLU A 423 -21.72 -21.53 0.70
CA GLU A 423 -21.36 -20.40 -0.14
C GLU A 423 -20.45 -19.45 0.62
N TYR A 424 -19.35 -19.07 0.00
CA TYR A 424 -18.47 -18.04 0.52
C TYR A 424 -18.89 -16.67 -0.04
N PRO A 425 -19.19 -15.65 0.79
CA PRO A 425 -19.67 -14.36 0.30
C PRO A 425 -18.58 -13.57 -0.42
N GLY A 426 -18.98 -12.61 -1.23
CA GLY A 426 -18.08 -11.57 -1.75
C GLY A 426 -17.45 -10.74 -0.63
N TRP A 427 -16.50 -9.89 -1.01
CA TRP A 427 -15.81 -8.99 -0.07
C TRP A 427 -16.52 -7.65 0.09
N ASP A 428 -17.78 -7.58 -0.24
CA ASP A 428 -18.64 -6.44 -0.03
C ASP A 428 -19.67 -6.70 1.09
N ALA A 429 -20.17 -5.63 1.68
CA ALA A 429 -21.06 -5.72 2.83
C ALA A 429 -22.42 -6.36 2.51
N LEU A 430 -22.97 -6.13 1.31
CA LEU A 430 -24.27 -6.68 0.94
C LEU A 430 -24.21 -8.19 0.72
N SER A 431 -23.18 -8.70 0.05
CA SER A 431 -22.94 -10.14 -0.11
C SER A 431 -22.82 -10.84 1.25
N ASN A 432 -22.19 -10.20 2.23
CA ASN A 432 -22.09 -10.70 3.60
C ASN A 432 -23.46 -10.73 4.29
N LEU A 433 -24.27 -9.69 4.13
CA LEU A 433 -25.64 -9.64 4.68
C LEU A 433 -26.54 -10.68 4.04
N ASP A 434 -26.49 -10.84 2.72
CA ASP A 434 -27.28 -11.86 2.01
C ASP A 434 -26.93 -13.26 2.49
N ARG A 435 -25.67 -13.48 2.82
CA ARG A 435 -25.26 -14.74 3.40
C ARG A 435 -25.80 -14.94 4.81
N ILE A 436 -25.76 -13.91 5.66
CA ILE A 436 -26.34 -13.97 7.01
C ILE A 436 -27.81 -14.33 6.93
N ASP A 437 -28.55 -13.65 6.07
CA ASP A 437 -30.01 -13.85 5.93
C ASP A 437 -30.34 -15.24 5.38
N ARG A 438 -29.51 -15.82 4.51
CA ARG A 438 -29.72 -17.18 3.98
C ARG A 438 -29.28 -18.31 4.91
N HIS A 439 -28.18 -18.10 5.64
CA HIS A 439 -27.51 -19.19 6.37
C HIS A 439 -27.33 -18.94 7.87
N GLY A 440 -27.73 -17.79 8.38
CA GLY A 440 -27.68 -17.47 9.81
C GLY A 440 -26.26 -17.28 10.37
N ASN A 441 -25.23 -17.22 9.52
CA ASN A 441 -23.86 -16.96 9.95
C ASN A 441 -23.10 -16.09 8.95
N MET A 442 -22.12 -15.34 9.43
CA MET A 442 -21.29 -14.48 8.59
C MET A 442 -19.97 -15.13 8.16
N GLY A 443 -19.44 -16.02 8.94
CA GLY A 443 -18.15 -16.66 8.65
C GLY A 443 -17.04 -16.27 9.60
N MET A 444 -15.91 -15.79 9.06
CA MET A 444 -14.67 -15.54 9.80
C MET A 444 -14.38 -14.04 9.98
N CYS A 445 -13.22 -13.73 10.52
CA CYS A 445 -12.74 -12.36 10.74
C CYS A 445 -12.88 -11.46 9.50
N ILE A 446 -12.57 -11.99 8.32
CA ILE A 446 -12.67 -11.24 7.08
C ILE A 446 -14.08 -10.71 6.79
N GLN A 447 -15.12 -11.54 7.01
CA GLN A 447 -16.50 -11.13 6.74
C GLN A 447 -16.98 -10.05 7.71
N PHE A 448 -16.64 -10.18 9.00
CA PHE A 448 -16.96 -9.17 9.99
C PHE A 448 -16.33 -7.83 9.68
N ASN A 449 -15.05 -7.85 9.34
CA ASN A 449 -14.28 -6.63 9.08
C ASN A 449 -14.62 -6.03 7.70
N ASN A 450 -14.97 -6.86 6.69
CA ASN A 450 -15.55 -6.41 5.43
C ASN A 450 -16.87 -5.67 5.64
N PHE A 451 -17.75 -6.26 6.43
CA PHE A 451 -19.04 -5.64 6.74
C PHE A 451 -18.84 -4.30 7.44
N LEU A 452 -17.94 -4.23 8.42
CA LEU A 452 -17.62 -2.99 9.13
C LEU A 452 -17.15 -1.88 8.17
N TYR A 453 -16.08 -2.12 7.42
CA TYR A 453 -15.57 -1.03 6.59
C TYR A 453 -16.51 -0.71 5.41
N GLY A 454 -17.26 -1.68 4.91
CA GLY A 454 -18.29 -1.46 3.90
C GLY A 454 -19.38 -0.49 4.39
N MET A 455 -19.82 -0.60 5.65
CA MET A 455 -20.72 0.38 6.26
C MET A 455 -20.09 1.76 6.36
N CYS A 456 -18.80 1.85 6.73
CA CYS A 456 -18.07 3.12 6.78
C CYS A 456 -17.99 3.78 5.39
N MET A 457 -17.71 2.98 4.35
CA MET A 457 -17.64 3.46 2.97
C MET A 457 -18.95 4.04 2.46
N ALA A 458 -20.10 3.55 2.95
CA ALA A 458 -21.40 4.11 2.61
C ALA A 458 -21.62 5.56 3.10
N TYR A 459 -20.73 6.06 3.96
CA TYR A 459 -20.62 7.47 4.38
C TYR A 459 -19.41 8.20 3.78
N GLY A 460 -18.68 7.56 2.86
CA GLY A 460 -17.49 8.12 2.25
C GLY A 460 -16.22 7.98 3.09
N TRP A 461 -16.27 7.26 4.20
CA TRP A 461 -15.12 6.99 5.06
C TRP A 461 -14.38 5.76 4.53
N GLN A 462 -13.20 5.98 3.98
CA GLN A 462 -12.42 4.93 3.32
C GLN A 462 -11.98 3.87 4.31
N GLY A 463 -12.27 2.61 4.00
CA GLY A 463 -11.89 1.46 4.79
C GLY A 463 -11.15 0.42 3.96
N ARG A 464 -10.46 -0.48 4.64
CA ARG A 464 -9.66 -1.54 4.03
C ARG A 464 -9.45 -2.72 4.96
N LEU A 465 -9.05 -3.87 4.40
CA LEU A 465 -8.57 -5.01 5.15
C LEU A 465 -7.05 -5.08 5.16
N ILE A 466 -6.49 -5.43 6.29
CA ILE A 466 -5.09 -5.82 6.43
C ILE A 466 -5.04 -7.24 7.00
N ASN A 467 -4.32 -8.11 6.31
CA ASN A 467 -4.03 -9.45 6.77
C ASN A 467 -2.71 -9.45 7.54
N GLY A 468 -2.75 -9.81 8.79
CA GLY A 468 -1.60 -10.30 9.54
C GLY A 468 -1.48 -11.80 9.36
N MET A 469 -0.57 -12.46 10.06
CA MET A 469 -0.20 -13.86 9.80
C MET A 469 -1.37 -14.84 9.83
N HIS A 470 -2.40 -14.61 10.62
CA HIS A 470 -3.55 -15.51 10.77
C HIS A 470 -4.88 -14.79 10.97
N HIS A 471 -4.93 -13.48 10.75
CA HIS A 471 -6.10 -12.68 11.05
C HIS A 471 -6.29 -11.54 10.04
N GLU A 472 -7.55 -11.34 9.65
CA GLU A 472 -7.97 -10.22 8.83
C GLU A 472 -8.56 -9.14 9.73
N MET A 473 -8.06 -7.93 9.61
CA MET A 473 -8.41 -6.78 10.44
C MET A 473 -8.85 -5.62 9.55
N ALA A 474 -9.66 -4.73 10.10
CA ALA A 474 -10.04 -3.51 9.41
C ALA A 474 -9.19 -2.32 9.84
N GLU A 475 -8.91 -1.45 8.89
CA GLU A 475 -8.56 -0.06 9.17
C GLU A 475 -9.53 0.86 8.43
N VAL A 476 -9.95 1.93 9.10
CA VAL A 476 -10.75 2.99 8.52
C VAL A 476 -9.99 4.30 8.66
N TRP A 477 -10.01 5.11 7.60
CA TRP A 477 -9.43 6.45 7.67
C TRP A 477 -10.29 7.34 8.57
N SER A 478 -9.70 7.87 9.61
CA SER A 478 -10.35 8.84 10.49
C SER A 478 -9.97 10.27 10.10
N ASP A 479 -10.96 11.02 9.63
CA ASP A 479 -10.83 12.44 9.34
C ASP A 479 -10.66 13.28 10.61
N ASP A 480 -11.20 12.83 11.76
CA ASP A 480 -10.99 13.51 13.05
C ASP A 480 -9.51 13.50 13.46
N PHE A 481 -8.80 12.40 13.20
CA PHE A 481 -7.41 12.24 13.55
C PHE A 481 -6.44 12.43 12.38
N GLY A 482 -6.93 12.42 11.12
CA GLY A 482 -6.12 12.51 9.91
C GLY A 482 -5.19 11.32 9.75
N LYS A 483 -5.67 10.10 9.98
CA LYS A 483 -4.88 8.87 9.96
C LYS A 483 -5.73 7.61 9.82
N TRP A 484 -5.12 6.52 9.43
CA TRP A 484 -5.71 5.18 9.54
C TRP A 484 -5.87 4.78 11.00
N VAL A 485 -6.99 4.14 11.32
CA VAL A 485 -7.30 3.63 12.66
C VAL A 485 -7.68 2.16 12.57
N TYR A 486 -7.04 1.34 13.39
CA TYR A 486 -7.35 -0.06 13.58
C TYR A 486 -8.68 -0.26 14.28
N LEU A 487 -9.48 -1.18 13.75
CA LEU A 487 -10.78 -1.57 14.28
C LEU A 487 -10.95 -3.09 14.14
N GLU A 488 -11.62 -3.68 15.11
CA GLU A 488 -11.86 -5.11 15.13
C GLU A 488 -13.31 -5.42 15.49
N ALA A 489 -14.02 -6.05 14.57
CA ALA A 489 -15.42 -6.39 14.73
C ALA A 489 -15.69 -7.90 14.92
N SER A 490 -14.70 -8.77 14.64
CA SER A 490 -14.95 -10.22 14.59
C SER A 490 -14.95 -10.89 15.95
N TYR A 491 -14.10 -10.49 16.87
CA TYR A 491 -14.00 -11.11 18.19
C TYR A 491 -14.65 -10.29 19.28
N ALA A 492 -14.44 -9.00 19.22
CA ALA A 492 -14.98 -8.06 20.17
C ALA A 492 -14.89 -6.66 19.56
N ASN A 493 -15.92 -5.86 19.76
CA ASN A 493 -15.87 -4.47 19.39
C ASN A 493 -14.72 -3.76 20.12
N HIS A 494 -13.61 -3.52 19.44
CA HIS A 494 -12.49 -2.83 20.05
C HIS A 494 -11.58 -2.09 19.05
N TYR A 495 -10.86 -1.14 19.60
CA TYR A 495 -9.72 -0.45 19.02
C TYR A 495 -8.66 -0.25 20.11
N LEU A 496 -7.44 0.05 19.74
CA LEU A 496 -6.37 0.39 20.67
C LEU A 496 -6.19 1.89 20.73
N TYR A 497 -5.95 2.41 21.92
CA TYR A 497 -5.82 3.84 22.16
C TYR A 497 -4.51 4.14 22.89
N ASP A 498 -3.68 4.98 22.27
CA ASP A 498 -2.46 5.52 22.87
C ASP A 498 -2.83 6.66 23.83
N THR A 499 -2.72 6.42 25.12
CA THR A 499 -3.11 7.38 26.16
C THR A 499 -2.17 8.58 26.23
N GLN A 500 -0.89 8.41 25.89
CA GLN A 500 0.07 9.50 25.87
C GLN A 500 -0.22 10.47 24.73
N LYS A 501 -0.52 9.94 23.54
CA LYS A 501 -0.85 10.75 22.36
C LYS A 501 -2.30 11.19 22.31
N GLY A 502 -3.18 10.60 23.12
CA GLY A 502 -4.61 10.89 23.12
C GLY A 502 -5.29 10.53 21.80
N LYS A 503 -4.90 9.42 21.14
CA LYS A 503 -5.37 9.04 19.82
C LYS A 503 -5.54 7.52 19.65
N PRO A 504 -6.53 7.06 18.87
CA PRO A 504 -6.58 5.67 18.45
C PRO A 504 -5.39 5.32 17.55
N MET A 505 -4.98 4.06 17.61
CA MET A 505 -3.79 3.55 16.91
C MET A 505 -4.15 2.94 15.56
N SER A 506 -3.25 3.06 14.58
CA SER A 506 -3.23 2.24 13.36
C SER A 506 -2.54 0.91 13.62
N LEU A 507 -2.69 -0.04 12.70
CA LEU A 507 -1.96 -1.31 12.77
C LEU A 507 -0.44 -1.11 12.75
N LEU A 508 0.06 -0.13 11.99
CA LEU A 508 1.48 0.20 11.99
C LEU A 508 1.95 0.71 13.36
N GLU A 509 1.17 1.57 14.01
CA GLU A 509 1.52 2.08 15.34
C GLU A 509 1.46 0.99 16.40
N ILE A 510 0.49 0.06 16.31
CA ILE A 510 0.40 -1.11 17.18
C ILE A 510 1.62 -2.02 16.98
N HIS A 511 1.98 -2.30 15.73
CA HIS A 511 3.18 -3.07 15.39
C HIS A 511 4.43 -2.42 15.99
N ASN A 512 4.64 -1.14 15.75
CA ASN A 512 5.80 -0.41 16.28
C ASN A 512 5.85 -0.44 17.81
N ALA A 513 4.72 -0.17 18.46
CA ALA A 513 4.63 -0.21 19.90
C ALA A 513 4.92 -1.61 20.46
N TYR A 514 4.47 -2.67 19.79
CA TYR A 514 4.78 -4.04 20.16
C TYR A 514 6.26 -4.35 20.02
N ILE A 515 6.88 -4.00 18.88
CA ILE A 515 8.30 -4.20 18.64
C ILE A 515 9.12 -3.42 19.67
N ASP A 516 8.78 -2.18 19.90
CA ASP A 516 9.45 -1.33 20.90
C ASP A 516 9.31 -1.89 22.32
N TYR A 517 8.19 -2.51 22.65
CA TYR A 517 7.96 -3.13 23.96
C TYR A 517 8.73 -4.45 24.16
N PHE A 518 8.83 -5.32 23.18
CA PHE A 518 9.40 -6.66 23.29
C PHE A 518 10.89 -6.75 22.98
N TYR A 519 11.45 -5.70 22.35
CA TYR A 519 12.86 -5.63 22.01
C TYR A 519 13.55 -4.50 22.78
N PRO A 520 14.83 -4.61 23.11
CA PRO A 520 15.53 -3.59 23.94
C PRO A 520 15.41 -2.17 23.39
N ASP A 521 15.64 -1.20 24.26
CA ASP A 521 15.64 0.24 23.98
C ASP A 521 14.26 0.86 23.65
N ARG A 522 13.21 0.33 24.20
CA ARG A 522 11.85 0.78 23.95
C ARG A 522 11.37 1.90 24.86
N PRO A 523 10.67 2.87 24.22
CA PRO A 523 10.10 4.00 24.94
C PRO A 523 8.66 3.76 25.43
N ILE A 524 7.96 2.68 25.02
CA ILE A 524 6.54 2.47 25.29
C ILE A 524 6.31 1.45 26.40
N ASP A 525 5.53 1.82 27.40
CA ASP A 525 4.97 0.92 28.40
C ASP A 525 3.57 0.45 27.97
N TRP A 526 3.47 -0.76 27.42
CA TRP A 526 2.21 -1.34 26.98
C TRP A 526 1.13 -1.42 28.05
N MET A 527 1.52 -1.54 29.31
CA MET A 527 0.58 -1.63 30.44
C MET A 527 -0.07 -0.30 30.76
N ASN A 528 0.69 0.79 30.62
CA ASN A 528 0.26 2.12 31.03
C ASN A 528 -0.07 3.03 29.84
N ASP A 529 0.64 2.89 28.72
CA ASP A 529 0.56 3.79 27.57
C ASP A 529 -0.48 3.38 26.54
N ILE A 530 -0.78 2.08 26.42
CA ILE A 530 -1.72 1.54 25.43
C ILE A 530 -2.89 0.88 26.13
N THR A 531 -4.09 1.33 25.79
CA THR A 531 -5.34 0.75 26.26
C THR A 531 -6.15 0.19 25.11
N THR A 532 -6.90 -0.87 25.39
CA THR A 532 -7.90 -1.43 24.48
C THR A 532 -9.29 -0.98 24.93
N THR A 533 -10.25 -1.00 24.00
CA THR A 533 -11.65 -0.69 24.27
C THR A 533 -12.54 -1.88 23.97
N GLY A 534 -13.77 -1.86 24.49
CA GLY A 534 -14.71 -2.96 24.32
C GLY A 534 -14.39 -4.17 25.20
N SER A 535 -14.99 -5.32 24.88
CA SER A 535 -14.85 -6.54 25.68
C SER A 535 -13.46 -7.17 25.60
N ALA A 536 -12.73 -6.91 24.52
CA ALA A 536 -11.37 -7.40 24.33
C ALA A 536 -10.35 -6.68 25.20
N SER A 537 -10.62 -5.46 25.65
CA SER A 537 -9.66 -4.64 26.39
C SER A 537 -9.21 -5.31 27.70
N ARG A 538 -10.13 -5.76 28.52
CA ARG A 538 -9.81 -6.44 29.80
C ARG A 538 -8.99 -7.70 29.60
N TRP A 539 -9.23 -8.35 28.52
CA TRP A 539 -8.60 -9.60 28.18
C TRP A 539 -7.17 -9.40 27.61
N ALA A 540 -6.99 -8.43 26.72
CA ALA A 540 -5.66 -8.08 26.21
C ALA A 540 -4.72 -7.64 27.34
N MET A 541 -5.21 -6.81 28.27
CA MET A 541 -4.44 -6.39 29.45
C MET A 541 -4.06 -7.59 30.32
N LYS A 542 -4.99 -8.48 30.58
CA LYS A 542 -4.71 -9.70 31.37
C LYS A 542 -3.60 -10.56 30.74
N ILE A 543 -3.57 -10.71 29.41
CA ILE A 543 -2.52 -11.45 28.72
C ILE A 543 -1.15 -10.77 28.88
N ILE A 544 -1.13 -9.45 28.79
CA ILE A 544 0.10 -8.68 29.00
C ILE A 544 0.60 -8.85 30.44
N GLU A 545 -0.31 -8.84 31.42
CA GLU A 545 0.01 -9.08 32.82
C GLU A 545 0.53 -10.48 33.12
N GLU A 546 0.00 -11.49 32.43
CA GLU A 546 0.37 -12.89 32.66
C GLU A 546 1.68 -13.31 31.94
N ARG A 547 2.34 -12.44 31.24
CA ARG A 547 3.58 -12.77 30.53
C ARG A 547 4.80 -12.79 31.45
N ASP A 548 5.79 -13.59 31.08
CA ASP A 548 7.07 -13.73 31.81
C ASP A 548 8.12 -12.71 31.33
N ASP A 549 7.79 -11.48 31.12
CA ASP A 549 8.69 -10.38 30.68
C ASP A 549 9.56 -10.63 29.46
N LYS A 550 9.35 -11.74 28.76
CA LYS A 550 10.08 -12.11 27.55
C LYS A 550 9.17 -12.62 26.46
N PRO A 551 9.39 -12.25 25.23
CA PRO A 551 8.72 -12.91 24.09
C PRO A 551 9.14 -14.38 23.99
N PRO A 552 8.25 -15.27 23.55
CA PRO A 552 6.84 -15.03 23.25
C PRO A 552 5.99 -14.85 24.50
N LEU A 553 4.88 -14.14 24.36
CA LEU A 553 3.89 -14.00 25.42
C LEU A 553 3.45 -15.37 25.96
N LYS A 554 3.23 -15.44 27.28
CA LYS A 554 2.66 -16.62 27.91
C LYS A 554 1.27 -16.90 27.36
N ARG A 555 1.00 -18.12 26.93
CA ARG A 555 -0.32 -18.50 26.39
C ARG A 555 -1.34 -18.57 27.50
N SER A 556 -2.50 -17.95 27.28
CA SER A 556 -3.67 -18.14 28.13
C SER A 556 -4.19 -19.58 28.03
N SER A 557 -4.76 -20.07 29.12
CA SER A 557 -5.37 -21.40 29.16
C SER A 557 -6.70 -21.52 28.39
N THR A 558 -7.29 -20.43 27.95
CA THR A 558 -8.57 -20.42 27.25
C THR A 558 -8.38 -20.28 25.74
N THR A 559 -9.08 -21.09 24.95
CA THR A 559 -8.98 -21.13 23.49
C THR A 559 -9.31 -19.78 22.84
N TYR A 560 -10.29 -19.08 23.37
CA TYR A 560 -10.68 -17.76 22.88
C TYR A 560 -9.53 -16.74 23.03
N HIS A 561 -8.95 -16.69 24.20
CA HIS A 561 -7.80 -15.84 24.51
C HIS A 561 -6.58 -16.19 23.68
N GLN A 562 -6.37 -17.47 23.38
CA GLN A 562 -5.27 -17.88 22.50
C GLN A 562 -5.46 -17.35 21.07
N ASN A 563 -6.68 -17.33 20.55
CA ASN A 563 -6.95 -16.84 19.20
C ASN A 563 -6.73 -15.33 19.09
N GLU A 564 -7.18 -14.56 20.06
CA GLU A 564 -6.89 -13.12 20.08
C GLU A 564 -5.41 -12.81 20.30
N MET A 565 -4.75 -13.55 21.21
CA MET A 565 -3.29 -13.45 21.33
C MET A 565 -2.57 -13.81 20.05
N LEU A 566 -3.03 -14.83 19.35
CA LEU A 566 -2.47 -15.19 18.05
C LEU A 566 -2.73 -14.08 17.02
N ALA A 567 -3.85 -13.39 17.08
CA ALA A 567 -4.11 -12.22 16.26
C ALA A 567 -3.14 -11.09 16.60
N TYR A 568 -3.03 -10.70 17.86
CA TYR A 568 -2.04 -9.71 18.29
C TYR A 568 -0.62 -10.14 17.96
N LYS A 569 -0.24 -11.34 18.33
CA LYS A 569 1.06 -11.91 17.98
C LYS A 569 1.23 -12.05 16.47
N GLY A 570 0.18 -12.45 15.76
CA GLY A 570 0.20 -12.65 14.33
C GLY A 570 0.46 -11.36 13.56
N PHE A 571 -0.27 -10.27 13.82
CA PHE A 571 -0.09 -9.06 13.05
C PHE A 571 0.93 -8.08 13.64
N VAL A 572 1.11 -8.03 14.97
CA VAL A 572 2.10 -7.13 15.59
C VAL A 572 3.50 -7.74 15.63
N HIS A 573 3.61 -9.04 15.78
CA HIS A 573 4.89 -9.75 15.81
C HIS A 573 5.23 -10.40 14.48
N SER A 574 4.32 -10.38 13.50
CA SER A 574 4.61 -10.97 12.21
C SER A 574 5.69 -10.17 11.49
N THR A 575 6.54 -10.90 10.80
CA THR A 575 7.57 -10.33 9.96
C THR A 575 7.00 -9.59 8.75
N PHE A 576 5.71 -9.78 8.46
CA PHE A 576 5.04 -9.13 7.33
C PHE A 576 3.53 -8.96 7.54
N MET A 577 2.99 -7.92 6.93
CA MET A 577 1.56 -7.67 6.73
C MET A 577 1.26 -7.57 5.24
N ARG A 578 0.00 -7.79 4.87
CA ARG A 578 -0.45 -7.71 3.48
C ARG A 578 -1.84 -7.13 3.38
N MET A 579 -2.11 -6.52 2.23
CA MET A 579 -3.44 -6.07 1.90
C MET A 579 -3.66 -6.04 0.38
N VAL A 580 -4.92 -6.00 0.00
CA VAL A 580 -5.32 -5.70 -1.38
C VAL A 580 -5.34 -4.18 -1.52
N PRO A 581 -4.62 -3.57 -2.49
CA PRO A 581 -4.57 -2.12 -2.64
C PRO A 581 -5.84 -1.58 -3.30
N ARG A 582 -7.00 -2.02 -2.86
CA ARG A 582 -8.29 -1.56 -3.35
C ARG A 582 -9.42 -1.86 -2.36
N ASN A 583 -10.53 -1.17 -2.52
CA ASN A 583 -11.78 -1.43 -1.81
C ASN A 583 -13.02 -1.38 -2.72
N ASN A 584 -12.84 -1.37 -4.02
CA ASN A 584 -13.90 -1.29 -5.02
C ASN A 584 -14.57 -2.65 -5.31
N PHE A 585 -15.01 -3.32 -4.25
CA PHE A 585 -15.55 -4.70 -4.35
C PHE A 585 -16.97 -4.78 -4.93
N TYR A 586 -17.72 -3.69 -4.95
CA TYR A 586 -18.97 -3.64 -5.70
C TYR A 586 -18.73 -3.53 -7.21
N GLU A 587 -17.71 -2.76 -7.62
CA GLU A 587 -17.36 -2.63 -9.03
C GLU A 587 -16.64 -3.87 -9.59
N LYS A 588 -15.67 -4.37 -8.81
CA LYS A 588 -14.83 -5.51 -9.19
C LYS A 588 -14.82 -6.51 -8.03
N PRO A 589 -15.77 -7.43 -7.97
CA PRO A 589 -15.77 -8.46 -6.93
C PRO A 589 -14.43 -9.17 -6.89
N ILE A 590 -13.83 -9.24 -5.71
CA ILE A 590 -12.60 -10.00 -5.53
C ILE A 590 -12.93 -11.48 -5.62
N PRO A 591 -12.05 -12.30 -6.20
CA PRO A 591 -12.19 -13.74 -6.12
C PRO A 591 -12.30 -14.16 -4.67
N LEU A 592 -13.19 -15.07 -4.38
CA LEU A 592 -13.49 -15.47 -3.03
C LEU A 592 -12.28 -16.16 -2.39
N PRO A 593 -11.91 -15.78 -1.15
CA PRO A 593 -10.80 -16.39 -0.46
C PRO A 593 -11.04 -17.87 -0.25
N LEU A 594 -9.97 -18.62 -0.11
CA LEU A 594 -10.02 -20.02 0.20
C LEU A 594 -10.76 -20.29 1.49
N ARG A 595 -11.51 -21.37 1.47
CA ARG A 595 -12.38 -21.83 2.52
C ARG A 595 -11.74 -21.97 3.90
N HIS A 596 -10.49 -22.35 3.96
CA HIS A 596 -9.70 -22.49 5.17
C HIS A 596 -8.60 -21.45 5.23
N GLY A 597 -8.89 -20.28 4.70
CA GLY A 597 -7.95 -19.19 4.60
C GLY A 597 -7.35 -18.81 5.94
N TYR A 598 -6.23 -19.40 6.27
CA TYR A 598 -5.39 -18.90 7.31
C TYR A 598 -4.30 -18.08 6.66
N GLY A 599 -4.36 -16.87 6.94
CA GLY A 599 -3.50 -15.76 6.72
C GLY A 599 -2.36 -15.86 5.71
N SER A 600 -1.28 -16.46 6.03
CA SER A 600 -0.06 -16.51 5.22
C SER A 600 -0.20 -17.22 3.87
N ILE A 601 -1.38 -17.68 3.56
CA ILE A 601 -1.69 -18.47 2.41
C ILE A 601 -1.88 -17.71 1.12
N TRP A 602 -2.04 -16.42 1.17
CA TRP A 602 -2.38 -15.66 -0.02
C TRP A 602 -1.14 -15.39 -0.88
N PRO A 603 -0.78 -16.29 -1.77
CA PRO A 603 0.30 -16.08 -2.72
C PRO A 603 -0.14 -15.22 -3.89
N TRP A 604 -1.22 -14.52 -3.75
CA TRP A 604 -1.81 -13.74 -4.82
C TRP A 604 -0.94 -12.54 -5.13
N ASN A 605 -0.56 -12.39 -6.38
CA ASN A 605 0.32 -11.29 -6.82
C ASN A 605 -0.33 -9.90 -6.74
N GLY A 606 -1.64 -9.84 -6.50
CA GLY A 606 -2.37 -8.60 -6.28
C GLY A 606 -2.25 -8.00 -4.88
N TYR A 607 -1.61 -8.70 -3.93
CA TYR A 607 -1.39 -8.16 -2.59
C TYR A 607 -0.15 -7.29 -2.54
N ILE A 608 -0.24 -6.19 -1.78
CA ILE A 608 0.93 -5.53 -1.23
C ILE A 608 1.37 -6.34 -0.02
N ASN A 609 2.63 -6.73 0.00
CA ASN A 609 3.26 -7.34 1.16
C ASN A 609 4.27 -6.34 1.73
N TRP A 610 4.15 -6.07 3.02
CA TRP A 610 5.06 -5.21 3.77
C TRP A 610 5.75 -5.99 4.88
N TYR A 611 7.01 -5.71 5.10
CA TYR A 611 7.76 -6.19 6.25
C TYR A 611 8.50 -5.05 6.94
N ASP A 612 8.70 -5.19 8.25
CA ASP A 612 9.51 -4.26 9.03
C ASP A 612 11.00 -4.63 8.88
N GLU A 613 11.83 -3.68 8.45
CA GLU A 613 13.29 -3.87 8.35
C GLU A 613 13.94 -4.29 9.68
N ARG A 614 13.33 -3.97 10.81
CA ARG A 614 13.80 -4.40 12.14
C ARG A 614 13.58 -5.89 12.41
N THR A 615 12.62 -6.50 11.71
CA THR A 615 12.22 -7.90 11.85
C THR A 615 12.06 -8.56 10.48
N PRO A 616 13.10 -8.56 9.62
CA PRO A 616 12.97 -9.08 8.27
C PRO A 616 12.66 -10.58 8.30
N PRO A 617 11.82 -11.08 7.39
CA PRO A 617 11.59 -12.51 7.25
C PRO A 617 12.86 -13.21 6.78
N LYS A 618 13.03 -14.48 7.14
CA LYS A 618 14.18 -15.27 6.68
C LYS A 618 14.25 -15.36 5.17
N ARG A 619 13.10 -15.38 4.50
CA ARG A 619 12.99 -15.39 3.07
C ARG A 619 11.69 -14.72 2.60
N LEU A 620 11.80 -13.96 1.54
CA LEU A 620 10.65 -13.44 0.81
C LEU A 620 10.13 -14.50 -0.17
N HIS A 621 8.82 -14.59 -0.36
CA HIS A 621 8.22 -15.51 -1.34
C HIS A 621 7.58 -14.79 -2.52
N SER A 622 7.56 -13.48 -2.48
CA SER A 622 7.03 -12.60 -3.52
C SER A 622 7.66 -11.23 -3.37
N TRP A 623 7.31 -10.29 -4.24
CA TRP A 623 7.72 -8.91 -4.03
C TRP A 623 7.13 -8.34 -2.73
N HIS A 624 7.97 -7.66 -1.96
CA HIS A 624 7.62 -6.99 -0.72
C HIS A 624 8.14 -5.57 -0.72
N THR A 625 7.43 -4.68 -0.05
CA THR A 625 7.93 -3.35 0.30
C THR A 625 8.30 -3.31 1.78
N ASP A 626 9.37 -2.61 2.12
CA ASP A 626 9.74 -2.22 3.50
C ASP A 626 9.24 -0.82 3.85
N ARG A 627 8.61 -0.14 2.89
CA ARG A 627 8.13 1.23 3.01
C ARG A 627 6.72 1.27 3.57
N ALA A 628 6.58 1.76 4.80
CA ALA A 628 5.29 1.90 5.46
C ALA A 628 4.30 2.77 4.66
N ARG A 629 4.79 3.82 3.95
CA ARG A 629 3.93 4.70 3.15
C ARG A 629 3.21 3.97 2.00
N ASP A 630 3.75 2.87 1.49
CA ASP A 630 3.09 2.09 0.43
C ASP A 630 1.84 1.38 0.96
N MET A 631 1.86 0.98 2.24
CA MET A 631 0.71 0.39 2.93
C MET A 631 -0.18 1.44 3.61
N TRP A 632 0.38 2.54 4.13
CA TRP A 632 -0.34 3.58 4.88
C TRP A 632 -0.20 4.96 4.21
N PRO A 633 -0.74 5.15 3.00
CA PRO A 633 -0.81 6.48 2.39
C PRO A 633 -1.75 7.38 3.19
N ASP A 634 -1.50 8.69 3.15
CA ASP A 634 -2.42 9.65 3.75
C ASP A 634 -3.62 9.92 2.82
N LEU A 635 -4.80 10.08 3.40
CA LEU A 635 -6.03 10.43 2.68
C LEU A 635 -6.63 11.70 3.26
N ASN A 636 -7.44 12.40 2.47
CA ASN A 636 -8.28 13.52 2.91
C ASN A 636 -7.55 14.63 3.69
N LEU A 637 -6.21 14.64 3.65
CA LEU A 637 -5.41 15.74 4.19
C LEU A 637 -5.18 16.78 3.10
N ILE A 638 -4.91 18.00 3.52
CA ILE A 638 -4.49 19.09 2.63
C ILE A 638 -3.12 19.58 3.02
N HIS A 639 -2.24 19.71 2.01
CA HIS A 639 -1.06 20.52 2.10
C HIS A 639 -1.32 21.88 1.45
N ILE A 640 -1.08 22.95 2.19
CA ILE A 640 -1.24 24.31 1.73
C ILE A 640 0.14 24.83 1.31
N ASP A 641 0.29 25.16 0.05
CA ASP A 641 1.45 25.86 -0.48
C ASP A 641 1.15 27.34 -0.65
N ALA A 642 2.05 28.23 -0.22
CA ALA A 642 1.83 29.67 -0.23
C ALA A 642 2.94 30.42 -0.96
N THR A 643 2.55 31.31 -1.86
CA THR A 643 3.45 32.20 -2.59
C THR A 643 3.13 33.65 -2.25
N SER A 644 4.14 34.47 -2.02
CA SER A 644 3.95 35.91 -1.77
C SER A 644 3.32 36.60 -2.98
N GLY A 645 2.36 37.48 -2.72
CA GLY A 645 1.76 38.36 -3.73
C GLY A 645 2.64 39.58 -4.01
N HIS A 646 2.20 40.43 -4.97
CA HIS A 646 2.82 41.72 -5.26
C HIS A 646 2.61 42.76 -4.14
N SER A 647 1.77 42.44 -3.18
CA SER A 647 1.49 43.25 -2.00
C SER A 647 1.51 42.37 -0.76
N ASN A 648 1.91 42.93 0.39
CA ASN A 648 1.79 42.23 1.68
C ASN A 648 0.34 41.97 2.14
N LYS A 649 -0.63 42.40 1.33
CA LYS A 649 -2.06 42.25 1.64
C LYS A 649 -2.64 40.93 1.18
N PHE A 650 -1.94 40.11 0.42
CA PHE A 650 -2.44 38.82 -0.04
C PHE A 650 -1.34 37.81 -0.32
N LEU A 651 -1.72 36.52 -0.21
CA LEU A 651 -0.93 35.37 -0.59
C LEU A 651 -1.69 34.57 -1.66
N TYR A 652 -0.95 34.02 -2.60
CA TYR A 652 -1.48 33.02 -3.53
C TYR A 652 -1.28 31.64 -2.93
N LEU A 653 -2.37 30.91 -2.78
CA LEU A 653 -2.36 29.57 -2.20
C LEU A 653 -2.65 28.53 -3.25
N ARG A 654 -2.07 27.34 -3.06
CA ARG A 654 -2.38 26.13 -3.78
C ARG A 654 -2.59 25.01 -2.77
N PHE A 655 -3.56 24.14 -3.05
CA PHE A 655 -3.94 23.02 -2.20
C PHE A 655 -3.58 21.70 -2.87
N GLU A 656 -2.83 20.90 -2.16
CA GLU A 656 -2.49 19.53 -2.54
C GLU A 656 -3.26 18.56 -1.65
N THR A 657 -3.84 17.51 -2.24
CA THR A 657 -4.56 16.46 -1.51
C THR A 657 -4.52 15.13 -2.24
N TYR A 658 -4.68 14.04 -1.49
CA TYR A 658 -5.02 12.73 -2.01
C TYR A 658 -6.36 12.29 -1.41
N THR A 659 -7.44 12.62 -2.11
CA THR A 659 -8.81 12.38 -1.64
C THR A 659 -9.58 11.55 -2.65
N PRO A 660 -9.90 10.28 -2.34
CA PRO A 660 -10.77 9.47 -3.17
C PRO A 660 -12.15 10.13 -3.36
N ASN A 661 -12.61 10.19 -4.60
CA ASN A 661 -13.89 10.83 -4.95
C ASN A 661 -13.98 12.30 -4.48
N LEU A 662 -12.91 13.08 -4.62
CA LEU A 662 -12.89 14.50 -4.28
C LEU A 662 -14.09 15.23 -4.92
N SER A 663 -14.79 16.02 -4.13
CA SER A 663 -15.87 16.91 -4.58
C SER A 663 -15.37 18.34 -4.71
N HIS A 664 -14.88 18.92 -3.63
CA HIS A 664 -14.44 20.30 -3.56
C HIS A 664 -13.59 20.57 -2.32
N PHE A 665 -13.04 21.76 -2.25
CA PHE A 665 -12.39 22.29 -1.05
C PHE A 665 -13.32 23.22 -0.29
N GLU A 666 -13.09 23.35 1.00
CA GLU A 666 -13.73 24.37 1.83
C GLU A 666 -12.65 25.19 2.53
N VAL A 667 -12.84 26.50 2.53
CA VAL A 667 -11.92 27.49 3.13
C VAL A 667 -12.65 28.29 4.19
N ASP A 668 -12.01 28.47 5.34
CA ASP A 668 -12.51 29.36 6.40
C ASP A 668 -11.41 30.35 6.79
N GLU A 669 -11.66 31.61 6.53
CA GLU A 669 -10.77 32.73 6.86
C GLU A 669 -11.27 33.43 8.12
N ASN A 670 -10.42 33.51 9.13
CA ASN A 670 -10.67 34.24 10.38
C ASN A 670 -11.96 33.82 11.09
N ASP A 671 -12.29 32.53 11.08
CA ASP A 671 -13.49 31.96 11.71
C ASP A 671 -14.81 32.56 11.20
N THR A 672 -14.84 33.00 9.94
CA THR A 672 -16.04 33.58 9.32
C THR A 672 -17.02 32.54 8.76
N GLY A 673 -16.63 31.27 8.83
CA GLY A 673 -17.39 30.13 8.33
C GLY A 673 -16.84 29.56 7.02
N TRP A 674 -17.17 28.30 6.79
CA TRP A 674 -16.68 27.55 5.64
C TRP A 674 -17.30 28.01 4.32
N LYS A 675 -16.45 28.31 3.35
CA LYS A 675 -16.81 28.67 1.97
C LYS A 675 -16.37 27.56 1.02
N LYS A 676 -17.30 27.06 0.21
CA LYS A 676 -17.01 26.09 -0.84
C LYS A 676 -16.24 26.74 -1.98
N ILE A 677 -15.18 26.04 -2.45
CA ILE A 677 -14.41 26.40 -3.64
C ILE A 677 -14.15 25.14 -4.49
N GLU A 678 -14.24 25.29 -5.80
CA GLU A 678 -14.04 24.19 -6.75
C GLU A 678 -12.56 24.09 -7.21
N SER A 679 -11.78 25.15 -7.01
CA SER A 679 -10.39 25.23 -7.44
C SER A 679 -9.45 24.82 -6.31
N ASP A 680 -8.32 24.20 -6.67
CA ASP A 680 -7.17 23.98 -5.80
C ASP A 680 -6.34 25.24 -5.55
N ARG A 681 -6.81 26.41 -6.03
CA ARG A 681 -6.14 27.70 -5.92
C ARG A 681 -7.02 28.71 -5.19
N TRP A 682 -6.39 29.49 -4.31
CA TRP A 682 -7.05 30.52 -3.54
C TRP A 682 -6.19 31.77 -3.38
N THR A 683 -6.80 32.94 -3.39
CA THR A 683 -6.11 34.17 -3.00
C THR A 683 -6.54 34.56 -1.59
N TRP A 684 -5.63 34.41 -0.63
CA TRP A 684 -5.88 34.78 0.75
C TRP A 684 -5.56 36.25 0.98
N VAL A 685 -6.60 37.01 1.33
CA VAL A 685 -6.48 38.45 1.61
C VAL A 685 -6.18 38.63 3.11
N LEU A 686 -5.07 39.29 3.40
CA LEU A 686 -4.58 39.50 4.77
C LEU A 686 -5.02 40.84 5.34
N ALA A 687 -5.73 40.84 6.44
CA ALA A 687 -5.98 42.02 7.26
C ALA A 687 -4.70 42.41 8.04
N SER A 688 -4.64 43.65 8.55
CA SER A 688 -3.60 44.02 9.53
C SER A 688 -3.78 43.20 10.81
N GLY A 689 -2.67 42.76 11.41
CA GLY A 689 -2.67 41.91 12.59
C GLY A 689 -2.79 40.43 12.30
N LYS A 690 -3.49 39.70 13.15
CA LYS A 690 -3.66 38.24 13.08
C LYS A 690 -4.63 37.83 11.98
N ASN A 691 -4.23 36.84 11.18
CA ASN A 691 -5.06 36.17 10.15
C ASN A 691 -4.97 34.69 10.35
N THR A 692 -6.09 33.99 10.26
CA THR A 692 -6.17 32.53 10.36
C THR A 692 -6.83 31.98 9.10
N LEU A 693 -6.25 30.94 8.54
CA LEU A 693 -6.81 30.19 7.42
C LEU A 693 -6.96 28.73 7.83
N ARG A 694 -8.14 28.17 7.59
CA ARG A 694 -8.37 26.73 7.67
C ARG A 694 -8.86 26.23 6.32
N VAL A 695 -8.36 25.08 5.89
CA VAL A 695 -8.73 24.47 4.61
C VAL A 695 -8.98 22.98 4.82
N ARG A 696 -10.08 22.46 4.26
CA ARG A 696 -10.38 21.03 4.27
C ARG A 696 -10.97 20.58 2.93
N VAL A 697 -10.89 19.27 2.68
CA VAL A 697 -11.56 18.63 1.54
C VAL A 697 -12.95 18.15 1.92
N MET A 698 -13.79 18.02 0.90
CA MET A 698 -15.06 17.31 0.94
C MET A 698 -15.08 16.27 -0.17
N ASN A 699 -15.41 15.02 0.13
CA ASN A 699 -15.66 14.03 -0.93
C ASN A 699 -17.13 14.05 -1.39
N LYS A 700 -17.42 13.31 -2.45
CA LYS A 700 -18.77 13.29 -3.07
C LYS A 700 -19.85 12.61 -2.21
N LEU A 701 -19.48 11.86 -1.18
CA LEU A 701 -20.39 11.29 -0.19
C LEU A 701 -20.57 12.17 1.06
N GLY A 702 -19.89 13.33 1.10
CA GLY A 702 -20.02 14.31 2.17
C GLY A 702 -19.07 14.13 3.35
N ALA A 703 -18.12 13.20 3.27
CA ALA A 703 -17.06 13.09 4.27
C ALA A 703 -16.14 14.32 4.19
N LYS A 704 -15.78 14.83 5.37
CA LYS A 704 -15.00 16.07 5.54
C LYS A 704 -13.64 15.71 6.09
N GLY A 705 -12.59 16.03 5.32
CA GLY A 705 -11.22 15.81 5.78
C GLY A 705 -10.86 16.68 6.98
N LYS A 706 -9.80 16.26 7.70
CA LYS A 706 -9.23 17.05 8.80
C LYS A 706 -8.72 18.39 8.24
N PRO A 707 -9.11 19.52 8.83
CA PRO A 707 -8.62 20.82 8.38
C PRO A 707 -7.11 20.99 8.59
N SER A 708 -6.42 21.49 7.59
CA SER A 708 -5.11 22.12 7.73
C SER A 708 -5.29 23.58 8.13
N MET A 709 -4.33 24.10 8.91
CA MET A 709 -4.44 25.47 9.46
C MET A 709 -3.11 26.22 9.33
N VAL A 710 -3.24 27.49 9.00
CA VAL A 710 -2.12 28.44 9.00
C VAL A 710 -2.56 29.73 9.70
N GLU A 711 -1.70 30.22 10.57
CA GLU A 711 -1.86 31.52 11.26
C GLU A 711 -0.72 32.46 10.87
N ILE A 712 -1.05 33.66 10.48
CA ILE A 712 -0.13 34.70 10.01
C ILE A 712 -0.42 35.97 10.75
N PHE A 713 0.65 36.67 11.14
CA PHE A 713 0.59 38.06 11.58
C PHE A 713 1.11 38.96 10.45
N ARG A 714 0.30 39.94 10.03
CA ARG A 714 0.67 40.97 9.09
C ARG A 714 0.79 42.33 9.78
N ALA A 715 2.01 42.90 9.78
CA ALA A 715 2.24 44.26 10.23
C ALA A 715 2.04 45.27 9.07
N ASP A 716 1.67 46.49 9.40
CA ASP A 716 1.56 47.55 8.39
C ASP A 716 2.92 48.12 7.97
N VAL A 717 3.95 47.88 8.79
CA VAL A 717 5.36 48.21 8.55
C VAL A 717 6.23 46.96 8.68
N PRO A 718 7.48 46.93 8.14
CA PRO A 718 8.38 45.82 8.30
C PRO A 718 8.64 45.48 9.77
N LEU A 719 8.58 44.20 10.15
CA LEU A 719 8.72 43.75 11.53
C LEU A 719 10.05 44.19 12.19
N LYS A 720 11.12 44.36 11.40
CA LYS A 720 12.40 44.86 11.91
C LYS A 720 12.36 46.33 12.36
N GLU A 721 11.34 47.05 12.00
CA GLU A 721 11.13 48.44 12.41
C GLU A 721 10.20 48.51 13.66
N LEU A 722 9.65 47.36 14.09
CA LEU A 722 8.77 47.27 15.24
C LEU A 722 9.51 46.86 16.54
N TYR A 723 10.77 46.43 16.43
CA TYR A 723 11.68 46.06 17.52
C TYR A 723 12.98 46.89 17.36
#